data_2e3128fd67467ff11e7ee49c6a8f7dea
#
_entry.id   2e3128fd67467ff11e7ee49c6a8f7dea
#
_cell.length_a   1.000
_cell.length_b   1.000
_cell.length_c   1.000
_cell.angle_alpha   90.00
_cell.angle_beta   90.00
_cell.angle_gamma   90.00
#
_symmetry.space_group_name_H-M   'P 1'
#
loop_
_entity.id
_entity.type
_entity.pdbx_description
1 polymer ?
#
loop_
_entity_poly.entity_id
_entity_poly.type
_entity_poly.pdbx_seq_one_letter_code
_entity_poly.pdbx_strand_id
1 'polypeptide(L)'
;MKKVYELDFRGRKLIVETGELAKQATGAVLVRYGDTVVLSTVVVSKNANVLSDFFPLMVLYQEKLYSVGKIPGGFIKREGRPTEAATLAARMIDRPMRPMFPDNFRNEVQIVNTILSVDPDNSPEMTAMFASSLATSISKIPFDGPIAGVKVGRVDGNLIINPTVEQSENSDIDLTVAGSIDAINMVEAGAKEVSEGDMLDALMFGFDAIKELNKFQKEIIDDIGEEKMEYEALEISDDLKVEVEEKCKSDIDSALRIKDKLEKYNKLDEIKENIVLEYEEKYNDLDDEEKKEEITKVKLVLEEIEYEIFRSIVVKEKLRADGREMTEIRPLSADVDLLPRTHGSALFTRGETQSLSVTTLGALGEHQILDGLDLETEKRFMLHYNFPQFSVGETGRYGAPGRREIGHGALGERALAQVIPSEEEFPYTIRVVSEILESNGSSSQASICAGCMSLMAAGVPIKSPVAGIAMGLITYGDEYTILTDIQGMEDHLGDMDFKVAGTRDGICALQMDIKIKGITKEILAEALANAKEARMKVLDVMLNTIKEPRKEVSKYAPKTLTFMVDPEKIKDIIGKGGDTITKIIQDASGVISVNDINAVKVDLEDDGKVIIYHTDKEVIEKTAKMIKDVVRVPEEGVIYKGKVVKVIDSGCFVELWPGCDGLVHISELDVKRVEKVTDIANVGDEMIVKCLGYDKRGRLNLSRKAAIK
;
A
#
# COMPACT_ATOMS: atom_id res chain seq x y z
N MET A 1 38.52 -16.16 4.82
CA MET A 1 39.30 -14.92 4.63
C MET A 1 38.36 -13.89 4.01
N LYS A 2 38.42 -12.63 4.44
CA LYS A 2 37.58 -11.57 3.86
C LYS A 2 37.86 -11.42 2.37
N LYS A 3 36.82 -11.42 1.53
CA LYS A 3 36.89 -11.06 0.11
C LYS A 3 36.02 -9.83 -0.14
N VAL A 4 36.41 -8.99 -1.07
CA VAL A 4 35.75 -7.74 -1.44
C VAL A 4 35.65 -7.66 -2.96
N TYR A 5 34.45 -7.33 -3.48
CA TYR A 5 34.19 -7.14 -4.89
C TYR A 5 33.51 -5.80 -5.11
N GLU A 6 33.79 -5.12 -6.20
CA GLU A 6 33.23 -3.80 -6.50
C GLU A 6 32.73 -3.73 -7.94
N LEU A 7 31.58 -3.07 -8.11
CA LEU A 7 31.00 -2.71 -9.41
C LEU A 7 30.60 -1.23 -9.36
N ASP A 8 30.92 -0.48 -10.43
CA ASP A 8 30.26 0.81 -10.65
C ASP A 8 28.93 0.56 -11.36
N PHE A 9 27.84 0.67 -10.63
CA PHE A 9 26.50 0.45 -11.17
C PHE A 9 25.75 1.76 -11.26
N ARG A 10 25.57 2.25 -12.50
CA ARG A 10 24.87 3.51 -12.77
C ARG A 10 25.45 4.72 -12.02
N GLY A 11 26.79 4.81 -11.95
CA GLY A 11 27.51 5.91 -11.30
C GLY A 11 27.56 5.84 -9.78
N ARG A 12 27.14 4.72 -9.19
CA ARG A 12 27.18 4.45 -7.74
C ARG A 12 27.95 3.16 -7.48
N LYS A 13 28.75 3.14 -6.43
CA LYS A 13 29.52 1.95 -6.07
C LYS A 13 28.63 0.90 -5.41
N LEU A 14 28.63 -0.30 -5.97
CA LEU A 14 28.09 -1.52 -5.36
C LEU A 14 29.28 -2.33 -4.85
N ILE A 15 29.38 -2.53 -3.54
CA ILE A 15 30.48 -3.24 -2.88
C ILE A 15 29.91 -4.45 -2.14
N VAL A 16 30.52 -5.61 -2.37
CA VAL A 16 30.19 -6.87 -1.72
C VAL A 16 31.36 -7.32 -0.85
N GLU A 17 31.09 -7.60 0.41
CA GLU A 17 32.05 -8.18 1.36
C GLU A 17 31.52 -9.52 1.87
N THR A 18 32.38 -10.53 1.94
CA THR A 18 32.04 -11.84 2.49
C THR A 18 33.20 -12.47 3.26
N GLY A 19 32.92 -13.54 4.02
CA GLY A 19 33.91 -14.33 4.75
C GLY A 19 34.35 -13.75 6.11
N GLU A 20 33.81 -12.60 6.55
CA GLU A 20 34.14 -11.96 7.83
C GLU A 20 32.98 -12.01 8.84
N LEU A 21 31.77 -11.67 8.41
CA LEU A 21 30.59 -11.57 9.26
C LEU A 21 29.73 -12.84 9.20
N ALA A 22 28.95 -13.08 10.25
CA ALA A 22 27.92 -14.13 10.35
C ALA A 22 28.41 -15.54 9.94
N LYS A 23 29.61 -15.95 10.33
CA LYS A 23 30.28 -17.19 9.88
C LYS A 23 29.56 -18.51 10.23
N GLN A 24 28.51 -18.47 11.04
CA GLN A 24 27.69 -19.65 11.37
C GLN A 24 26.49 -19.81 10.42
N ALA A 25 26.16 -18.79 9.62
CA ALA A 25 25.16 -18.91 8.57
C ALA A 25 25.71 -19.79 7.45
N THR A 26 24.80 -20.43 6.69
CA THR A 26 25.14 -21.24 5.53
C THR A 26 25.75 -20.36 4.41
N GLY A 27 25.24 -19.13 4.26
CA GLY A 27 25.82 -18.10 3.42
C GLY A 27 25.63 -16.72 4.03
N ALA A 28 26.57 -15.81 3.85
CA ALA A 28 26.48 -14.44 4.35
C ALA A 28 27.24 -13.45 3.49
N VAL A 29 26.61 -12.33 3.18
CA VAL A 29 27.21 -11.20 2.47
C VAL A 29 26.83 -9.89 3.13
N LEU A 30 27.78 -8.94 3.16
CA LEU A 30 27.52 -7.54 3.44
C LEU A 30 27.57 -6.78 2.12
N VAL A 31 26.46 -6.18 1.74
CA VAL A 31 26.35 -5.43 0.49
C VAL A 31 26.16 -3.96 0.80
N ARG A 32 26.93 -3.13 0.12
CA ARG A 32 26.82 -1.68 0.18
C ARG A 32 26.52 -1.13 -1.20
N TYR A 33 25.49 -0.30 -1.31
CA TYR A 33 25.17 0.48 -2.51
C TYR A 33 25.02 1.94 -2.12
N GLY A 34 25.97 2.78 -2.53
CA GLY A 34 26.16 4.11 -1.93
C GLY A 34 26.46 3.97 -0.43
N ASP A 35 25.71 4.67 0.43
CA ASP A 35 25.79 4.53 1.89
C ASP A 35 24.72 3.60 2.49
N THR A 36 23.89 2.99 1.66
CA THR A 36 23.00 1.91 2.10
C THR A 36 23.78 0.62 2.30
N VAL A 37 23.65 0.00 3.48
CA VAL A 37 24.39 -1.22 3.87
C VAL A 37 23.42 -2.26 4.39
N VAL A 38 23.43 -3.46 3.80
CA VAL A 38 22.60 -4.60 4.16
C VAL A 38 23.48 -5.81 4.45
N LEU A 39 23.26 -6.44 5.60
CA LEU A 39 23.77 -7.78 5.90
C LEU A 39 22.67 -8.78 5.57
N SER A 40 22.90 -9.64 4.57
CA SER A 40 22.03 -10.77 4.26
C SER A 40 22.68 -12.07 4.69
N THR A 41 21.92 -12.89 5.40
CA THR A 41 22.33 -14.23 5.83
C THR A 41 21.29 -15.25 5.40
N VAL A 42 21.76 -16.42 4.98
CA VAL A 42 20.89 -17.57 4.67
C VAL A 42 21.32 -18.78 5.48
N VAL A 43 20.32 -19.49 6.00
CA VAL A 43 20.52 -20.75 6.74
C VAL A 43 19.57 -21.79 6.16
N VAL A 44 20.07 -23.01 5.98
CA VAL A 44 19.28 -24.18 5.59
C VAL A 44 19.24 -25.20 6.71
N SER A 45 18.08 -25.82 6.94
CA SER A 45 17.93 -26.90 7.92
C SER A 45 18.76 -28.14 7.52
N LYS A 46 19.19 -28.93 8.51
CA LYS A 46 19.95 -30.16 8.25
C LYS A 46 19.08 -31.26 7.63
N ASN A 47 17.83 -31.36 8.08
CA ASN A 47 16.89 -32.38 7.68
C ASN A 47 15.78 -31.76 6.82
N ALA A 48 15.40 -32.46 5.78
CA ALA A 48 14.24 -32.11 4.97
C ALA A 48 12.96 -32.65 5.62
N ASN A 49 11.85 -31.91 5.47
CA ASN A 49 10.53 -32.44 5.72
C ASN A 49 9.92 -32.88 4.36
N VAL A 50 10.39 -34.03 3.87
CA VAL A 50 10.04 -34.52 2.52
C VAL A 50 8.54 -34.76 2.32
N LEU A 51 7.77 -34.90 3.42
CA LEU A 51 6.32 -35.08 3.39
C LEU A 51 5.54 -33.74 3.39
N SER A 52 6.25 -32.61 3.35
CA SER A 52 5.61 -31.29 3.25
C SER A 52 5.09 -31.05 1.82
N ASP A 53 3.88 -30.54 1.72
CA ASP A 53 3.23 -30.14 0.46
C ASP A 53 3.74 -28.80 -0.10
N PHE A 54 4.57 -28.06 0.67
CA PHE A 54 5.12 -26.78 0.25
C PHE A 54 6.61 -26.64 0.57
N PHE A 55 7.30 -25.75 -0.15
CA PHE A 55 8.67 -25.37 0.13
C PHE A 55 8.72 -24.36 1.29
N PRO A 56 9.36 -24.71 2.43
CA PRO A 56 9.40 -23.86 3.62
C PRO A 56 10.48 -22.77 3.52
N LEU A 57 10.28 -21.79 2.64
CA LEU A 57 11.11 -20.58 2.52
C LEU A 57 10.56 -19.47 3.39
N MET A 58 11.43 -18.92 4.26
CA MET A 58 11.13 -17.74 5.07
C MET A 58 12.11 -16.61 4.76
N VAL A 59 11.61 -15.53 4.16
CA VAL A 59 12.37 -14.29 3.97
C VAL A 59 11.95 -13.27 5.01
N LEU A 60 12.93 -12.69 5.70
CA LEU A 60 12.75 -11.64 6.70
C LEU A 60 13.50 -10.39 6.27
N TYR A 61 12.86 -9.24 6.46
CA TYR A 61 13.45 -7.92 6.26
C TYR A 61 13.37 -7.18 7.61
N GLN A 62 14.53 -6.91 8.19
CA GLN A 62 14.63 -6.31 9.51
C GLN A 62 15.05 -4.86 9.42
N GLU A 63 14.08 -3.98 9.58
CA GLU A 63 14.31 -2.55 9.74
C GLU A 63 14.98 -2.29 11.09
N LYS A 64 16.05 -1.51 11.06
CA LYS A 64 16.77 -1.03 12.25
C LYS A 64 16.74 0.48 12.22
N LEU A 65 15.98 1.10 13.12
CA LEU A 65 15.82 2.55 13.15
C LEU A 65 17.11 3.32 13.37
N TYR A 66 18.11 2.67 13.98
CA TYR A 66 19.46 3.25 14.06
C TYR A 66 20.12 3.46 12.69
N SER A 67 19.67 2.73 11.64
CA SER A 67 20.22 2.87 10.28
C SER A 67 19.92 4.25 9.65
N VAL A 68 18.90 4.92 10.17
CA VAL A 68 18.51 6.31 9.82
C VAL A 68 18.67 7.27 11.01
N GLY A 69 19.39 6.87 12.05
CA GLY A 69 19.67 7.70 13.24
C GLY A 69 18.46 7.95 14.14
N LYS A 70 17.39 7.15 14.01
CA LYS A 70 16.16 7.28 14.82
C LYS A 70 16.16 6.33 16.03
N ILE A 71 15.52 6.73 17.12
CA ILE A 71 15.10 5.86 18.24
C ILE A 71 13.63 5.50 18.00
N PRO A 72 13.22 4.21 18.13
CA PRO A 72 11.84 3.80 17.94
C PRO A 72 10.84 4.66 18.72
N GLY A 73 9.77 5.13 18.05
CA GLY A 73 8.79 6.05 18.61
C GLY A 73 7.92 5.46 19.72
N GLY A 74 7.70 4.15 19.70
CA GLY A 74 6.88 3.45 20.69
C GLY A 74 7.39 3.54 22.11
N PHE A 75 6.54 3.22 23.11
CA PHE A 75 6.87 3.31 24.53
C PHE A 75 8.10 2.47 24.94
N ILE A 76 8.25 1.26 24.35
CA ILE A 76 9.36 0.32 24.68
C ILE A 76 10.69 0.79 24.10
N LYS A 77 10.69 1.74 23.15
CA LYS A 77 11.90 2.22 22.46
C LYS A 77 12.73 1.11 21.80
N ARG A 78 12.06 0.11 21.24
CA ARG A 78 12.62 -1.03 20.54
C ARG A 78 11.74 -1.41 19.38
N GLU A 79 12.34 -1.86 18.27
CA GLU A 79 11.63 -2.45 17.15
C GLU A 79 10.81 -3.67 17.62
N GLY A 80 9.57 -3.75 17.16
CA GLY A 80 8.61 -4.79 17.54
C GLY A 80 8.35 -5.78 16.40
N ARG A 81 7.06 -5.91 16.03
CA ARG A 81 6.67 -6.70 14.87
C ARG A 81 7.10 -5.99 13.58
N PRO A 82 7.35 -6.74 12.49
CA PRO A 82 7.62 -6.11 11.20
C PRO A 82 6.55 -5.09 10.83
N THR A 83 6.98 -3.94 10.31
CA THR A 83 6.08 -2.93 9.75
C THR A 83 5.39 -3.46 8.48
N GLU A 84 4.42 -2.72 7.96
CA GLU A 84 3.84 -3.01 6.65
C GLU A 84 4.92 -2.94 5.55
N ALA A 85 5.77 -1.90 5.57
CA ALA A 85 6.89 -1.74 4.65
C ALA A 85 7.88 -2.93 4.71
N ALA A 86 8.30 -3.34 5.91
CA ALA A 86 9.16 -4.51 6.08
C ALA A 86 8.52 -5.82 5.57
N THR A 87 7.22 -5.96 5.75
CA THR A 87 6.46 -7.12 5.25
C THR A 87 6.41 -7.14 3.73
N LEU A 88 6.17 -5.98 3.10
CA LEU A 88 6.15 -5.81 1.64
C LEU A 88 7.54 -6.03 1.03
N ALA A 89 8.59 -5.47 1.63
CA ALA A 89 9.97 -5.70 1.21
C ALA A 89 10.36 -7.18 1.28
N ALA A 90 10.00 -7.89 2.36
CA ALA A 90 10.23 -9.32 2.48
C ALA A 90 9.50 -10.12 1.39
N ARG A 91 8.26 -9.75 1.04
CA ARG A 91 7.51 -10.37 -0.06
C ARG A 91 8.12 -10.07 -1.43
N MET A 92 8.58 -8.84 -1.64
CA MET A 92 9.25 -8.42 -2.88
C MET A 92 10.52 -9.25 -3.15
N ILE A 93 11.22 -9.69 -2.09
CA ILE A 93 12.41 -10.55 -2.19
C ILE A 93 12.01 -12.03 -2.35
N ASP A 94 11.04 -12.53 -1.58
CA ASP A 94 10.57 -13.93 -1.62
C ASP A 94 10.08 -14.33 -3.02
N ARG A 95 9.25 -13.49 -3.64
CA ARG A 95 8.56 -13.79 -4.91
C ARG A 95 9.51 -14.16 -6.06
N PRO A 96 10.55 -13.37 -6.40
CA PRO A 96 11.47 -13.73 -7.47
C PRO A 96 12.47 -14.83 -7.10
N MET A 97 12.71 -15.07 -5.80
CA MET A 97 13.64 -16.11 -5.34
C MET A 97 13.00 -17.50 -5.29
N ARG A 98 11.76 -17.59 -4.86
CA ARG A 98 11.06 -18.86 -4.63
C ARG A 98 11.05 -19.80 -5.85
N PRO A 99 10.75 -19.36 -7.08
CA PRO A 99 10.75 -20.23 -8.26
C PRO A 99 12.14 -20.67 -8.73
N MET A 100 13.20 -20.17 -8.10
CA MET A 100 14.59 -20.52 -8.43
C MET A 100 15.13 -21.69 -7.57
N PHE A 101 14.35 -22.20 -6.61
CA PHE A 101 14.68 -23.43 -5.89
C PHE A 101 14.09 -24.65 -6.62
N PRO A 102 14.70 -25.83 -6.51
CA PRO A 102 14.14 -27.04 -7.08
C PRO A 102 12.75 -27.37 -6.51
N ASP A 103 11.82 -27.80 -7.36
CA ASP A 103 10.43 -28.05 -6.99
C ASP A 103 10.24 -29.07 -5.87
N ASN A 104 11.17 -30.03 -5.76
CA ASN A 104 11.17 -31.09 -4.75
C ASN A 104 12.05 -30.79 -3.52
N PHE A 105 12.64 -29.61 -3.42
CA PHE A 105 13.45 -29.21 -2.29
C PHE A 105 12.57 -28.91 -1.07
N ARG A 106 12.79 -29.61 0.06
CA ARG A 106 11.94 -29.54 1.27
C ARG A 106 12.69 -29.23 2.55
N ASN A 107 13.97 -28.84 2.48
CA ASN A 107 14.69 -28.29 3.62
C ASN A 107 14.16 -26.88 3.92
N GLU A 108 14.00 -26.54 5.18
CA GLU A 108 13.64 -25.18 5.59
C GLU A 108 14.79 -24.23 5.27
N VAL A 109 14.48 -23.13 4.58
CA VAL A 109 15.41 -22.05 4.25
C VAL A 109 14.95 -20.75 4.89
N GLN A 110 15.84 -20.13 5.65
CA GLN A 110 15.59 -18.83 6.24
C GLN A 110 16.60 -17.80 5.73
N ILE A 111 16.11 -16.72 5.12
CA ILE A 111 16.91 -15.58 4.68
C ILE A 111 16.58 -14.39 5.58
N VAL A 112 17.61 -13.79 6.17
CA VAL A 112 17.44 -12.61 7.04
C VAL A 112 18.26 -11.45 6.49
N ASN A 113 17.55 -10.40 6.09
CA ASN A 113 18.12 -9.13 5.65
C ASN A 113 18.09 -8.13 6.80
N THR A 114 19.25 -7.75 7.31
CA THR A 114 19.37 -6.72 8.36
C THR A 114 19.84 -5.42 7.73
N ILE A 115 19.03 -4.37 7.83
CA ILE A 115 19.31 -3.05 7.27
C ILE A 115 20.15 -2.27 8.27
N LEU A 116 21.43 -2.09 7.97
CA LEU A 116 22.42 -1.53 8.89
C LEU A 116 22.66 -0.03 8.71
N SER A 117 22.50 0.48 7.48
CA SER A 117 22.58 1.89 7.12
C SER A 117 21.69 2.16 5.93
N VAL A 118 21.03 3.31 5.89
CA VAL A 118 20.17 3.72 4.77
C VAL A 118 20.59 5.08 4.26
N ASP A 119 20.88 5.13 2.96
CA ASP A 119 20.97 6.31 2.14
C ASP A 119 19.64 6.44 1.38
N PRO A 120 18.87 7.50 1.56
CA PRO A 120 17.55 7.65 0.93
C PRO A 120 17.56 7.53 -0.60
N ASP A 121 18.68 7.88 -1.25
CA ASP A 121 18.84 7.78 -2.71
C ASP A 121 19.18 6.36 -3.20
N ASN A 122 19.37 5.41 -2.28
CA ASN A 122 19.77 4.04 -2.61
C ASN A 122 18.86 3.04 -1.88
N SER A 123 17.87 2.50 -2.60
CA SER A 123 16.85 1.60 -2.06
C SER A 123 17.44 0.43 -1.27
N PRO A 124 17.13 0.30 0.03
CA PRO A 124 17.56 -0.83 0.83
C PRO A 124 16.89 -2.14 0.40
N GLU A 125 15.69 -2.12 -0.20
CA GLU A 125 14.98 -3.31 -0.68
C GLU A 125 15.71 -3.95 -1.86
N MET A 126 16.15 -3.14 -2.84
CA MET A 126 16.91 -3.64 -4.00
C MET A 126 18.27 -4.16 -3.58
N THR A 127 18.92 -3.47 -2.65
CA THR A 127 20.19 -3.93 -2.05
C THR A 127 20.02 -5.25 -1.29
N ALA A 128 18.91 -5.41 -0.54
CA ALA A 128 18.59 -6.63 0.18
C ALA A 128 18.23 -7.79 -0.76
N MET A 129 17.53 -7.53 -1.85
CA MET A 129 17.23 -8.54 -2.89
C MET A 129 18.51 -9.08 -3.52
N PHE A 130 19.40 -8.19 -3.96
CA PHE A 130 20.71 -8.55 -4.48
C PHE A 130 21.52 -9.35 -3.45
N ALA A 131 21.57 -8.90 -2.19
CA ALA A 131 22.29 -9.56 -1.12
C ALA A 131 21.71 -10.95 -0.79
N SER A 132 20.38 -11.10 -0.77
CA SER A 132 19.69 -12.38 -0.54
C SER A 132 20.02 -13.40 -1.64
N SER A 133 19.94 -12.96 -2.90
CA SER A 133 20.30 -13.78 -4.06
C SER A 133 21.75 -14.24 -3.98
N LEU A 134 22.67 -13.32 -3.76
CA LEU A 134 24.09 -13.63 -3.74
C LEU A 134 24.46 -14.54 -2.55
N ALA A 135 23.96 -14.26 -1.33
CA ALA A 135 24.20 -15.09 -0.15
C ALA A 135 23.74 -16.54 -0.36
N THR A 136 22.60 -16.72 -1.03
CA THR A 136 22.06 -18.04 -1.36
C THR A 136 22.90 -18.70 -2.47
N SER A 137 23.25 -17.94 -3.50
CA SER A 137 23.97 -18.48 -4.67
C SER A 137 25.40 -18.94 -4.34
N ILE A 138 26.12 -18.21 -3.47
CA ILE A 138 27.51 -18.61 -3.07
C ILE A 138 27.52 -19.74 -2.06
N SER A 139 26.39 -20.05 -1.42
CA SER A 139 26.26 -21.11 -0.42
C SER A 139 26.02 -22.47 -1.08
N LYS A 140 26.10 -23.53 -0.28
CA LYS A 140 25.79 -24.92 -0.69
C LYS A 140 24.32 -25.19 -0.98
N ILE A 141 23.41 -24.23 -0.78
CA ILE A 141 21.96 -24.41 -1.01
C ILE A 141 21.70 -24.54 -2.52
N PRO A 142 20.88 -25.53 -2.97
CA PRO A 142 20.47 -25.64 -4.35
C PRO A 142 19.58 -24.47 -4.75
N PHE A 143 20.06 -23.63 -5.65
CA PHE A 143 19.41 -22.41 -6.09
C PHE A 143 19.85 -22.07 -7.51
N ASP A 144 18.91 -21.99 -8.44
CA ASP A 144 19.13 -21.76 -9.87
C ASP A 144 19.31 -20.27 -10.23
N GLY A 145 19.64 -19.42 -9.23
CA GLY A 145 19.96 -18.02 -9.44
C GLY A 145 21.30 -17.81 -10.14
N PRO A 146 21.79 -16.55 -10.17
CA PRO A 146 21.30 -15.42 -9.35
C PRO A 146 20.09 -14.71 -9.93
N ILE A 147 19.41 -13.96 -9.06
CA ILE A 147 18.41 -12.97 -9.43
C ILE A 147 18.84 -11.58 -8.96
N ALA A 148 18.37 -10.53 -9.62
CA ALA A 148 18.51 -9.16 -9.18
C ALA A 148 17.23 -8.39 -9.46
N GLY A 149 17.07 -7.25 -8.79
CA GLY A 149 16.00 -6.31 -9.05
C GLY A 149 16.50 -4.88 -9.12
N VAL A 150 15.76 -4.05 -9.83
CA VAL A 150 16.00 -2.60 -9.93
C VAL A 150 14.69 -1.84 -9.84
N LYS A 151 14.75 -0.59 -9.36
CA LYS A 151 13.68 0.38 -9.56
C LYS A 151 13.86 1.09 -10.88
N VAL A 152 12.75 1.39 -11.57
CA VAL A 152 12.74 2.18 -12.81
C VAL A 152 11.78 3.34 -12.61
N GLY A 153 12.27 4.55 -12.81
CA GLY A 153 11.48 5.77 -12.86
C GLY A 153 11.51 6.39 -14.25
N ARG A 154 10.65 7.38 -14.50
CA ARG A 154 10.65 8.20 -15.72
C ARG A 154 10.49 9.67 -15.38
N VAL A 155 11.48 10.48 -15.73
CA VAL A 155 11.48 11.93 -15.53
C VAL A 155 11.68 12.61 -16.88
N ASP A 156 10.84 13.56 -17.22
CA ASP A 156 10.87 14.27 -18.50
C ASP A 156 10.96 13.34 -19.74
N GLY A 157 10.25 12.21 -19.66
CA GLY A 157 10.22 11.18 -20.71
C GLY A 157 11.42 10.25 -20.76
N ASN A 158 12.43 10.44 -19.90
CA ASN A 158 13.63 9.62 -19.83
C ASN A 158 13.52 8.57 -18.73
N LEU A 159 13.78 7.30 -19.07
CA LEU A 159 13.83 6.20 -18.12
C LEU A 159 15.13 6.24 -17.31
N ILE A 160 15.03 5.99 -16.01
CA ILE A 160 16.13 6.06 -15.04
C ILE A 160 16.12 4.78 -14.20
N ILE A 161 17.31 4.16 -14.02
CA ILE A 161 17.49 3.03 -13.09
C ILE A 161 17.82 3.55 -11.70
N ASN A 162 17.13 3.03 -10.69
CA ASN A 162 17.28 3.38 -9.28
C ASN A 162 17.25 4.90 -9.09
N PRO A 163 16.09 5.55 -9.38
CA PRO A 163 15.98 7.00 -9.25
C PRO A 163 16.26 7.46 -7.81
N THR A 164 16.83 8.67 -7.68
CA THR A 164 16.98 9.34 -6.38
C THR A 164 15.62 9.74 -5.83
N VAL A 165 15.56 10.20 -4.57
CA VAL A 165 14.32 10.71 -3.97
C VAL A 165 13.70 11.81 -4.83
N GLU A 166 14.48 12.84 -5.21
CA GLU A 166 14.03 13.94 -6.07
C GLU A 166 13.51 13.45 -7.43
N GLN A 167 14.19 12.48 -8.04
CA GLN A 167 13.77 11.88 -9.31
C GLN A 167 12.47 11.07 -9.15
N SER A 168 12.30 10.35 -8.03
CA SER A 168 11.12 9.56 -7.73
C SER A 168 9.88 10.44 -7.54
N GLU A 169 10.00 11.56 -6.85
CA GLU A 169 8.91 12.53 -6.65
C GLU A 169 8.40 13.11 -8.00
N ASN A 170 9.31 13.35 -8.93
CA ASN A 170 9.01 13.87 -10.26
C ASN A 170 8.68 12.78 -11.30
N SER A 171 8.75 11.52 -10.93
CA SER A 171 8.48 10.39 -11.81
C SER A 171 6.98 10.11 -11.96
N ASP A 172 6.59 9.68 -13.15
CA ASP A 172 5.25 9.13 -13.43
C ASP A 172 5.23 7.59 -13.44
N ILE A 173 6.38 6.94 -13.24
CA ILE A 173 6.56 5.49 -13.10
C ILE A 173 7.32 5.22 -11.81
N ASP A 174 6.77 4.35 -10.96
CA ASP A 174 7.46 3.72 -9.84
C ASP A 174 7.38 2.21 -10.06
N LEU A 175 8.35 1.68 -10.81
CA LEU A 175 8.40 0.29 -11.22
C LEU A 175 9.54 -0.42 -10.51
N THR A 176 9.24 -1.55 -9.87
CA THR A 176 10.21 -2.54 -9.43
C THR A 176 10.12 -3.75 -10.37
N VAL A 177 11.22 -4.12 -10.96
CA VAL A 177 11.34 -5.32 -11.81
C VAL A 177 12.49 -6.17 -11.32
N ALA A 178 12.27 -7.49 -11.26
CA ALA A 178 13.29 -8.47 -10.87
C ALA A 178 13.29 -9.67 -11.81
N GLY A 179 14.44 -10.33 -11.90
CA GLY A 179 14.60 -11.49 -12.76
C GLY A 179 15.99 -12.12 -12.73
N SER A 180 16.11 -13.21 -13.46
CA SER A 180 17.37 -13.87 -13.77
C SER A 180 18.09 -13.12 -14.92
N ILE A 181 19.18 -13.68 -15.41
CA ILE A 181 19.86 -13.16 -16.59
C ILE A 181 19.04 -13.36 -17.88
N ASP A 182 18.16 -14.35 -17.87
CA ASP A 182 17.42 -14.80 -19.06
C ASP A 182 16.01 -14.22 -19.16
N ALA A 183 15.36 -13.95 -18.01
CA ALA A 183 13.95 -13.54 -18.00
C ALA A 183 13.53 -12.76 -16.76
N ILE A 184 12.46 -11.94 -16.94
CA ILE A 184 11.74 -11.26 -15.84
C ILE A 184 10.87 -12.29 -15.12
N ASN A 185 10.92 -12.30 -13.79
CA ASN A 185 10.10 -13.20 -12.96
C ASN A 185 9.29 -12.49 -11.87
N MET A 186 9.46 -11.19 -11.68
CA MET A 186 8.62 -10.40 -10.78
C MET A 186 8.52 -8.96 -11.28
N VAL A 187 7.31 -8.42 -11.22
CA VAL A 187 7.00 -7.01 -11.50
C VAL A 187 6.08 -6.46 -10.42
N GLU A 188 6.35 -5.23 -10.00
CA GLU A 188 5.48 -4.45 -9.14
C GLU A 188 5.59 -2.97 -9.50
N ALA A 189 4.48 -2.31 -9.84
CA ALA A 189 4.53 -0.92 -10.27
C ALA A 189 3.34 -0.10 -9.76
N GLY A 190 3.62 1.17 -9.47
CA GLY A 190 2.67 2.27 -9.47
C GLY A 190 2.94 3.19 -10.65
N ALA A 191 1.92 3.77 -11.26
CA ALA A 191 2.10 4.65 -12.41
C ALA A 191 0.98 5.69 -12.54
N LYS A 192 1.33 6.88 -13.01
CA LYS A 192 0.38 7.99 -13.20
C LYS A 192 -0.23 7.91 -14.61
N GLU A 193 -1.12 6.93 -14.85
CA GLU A 193 -1.83 6.72 -16.11
C GLU A 193 -0.87 6.51 -17.31
N VAL A 194 0.13 5.65 -17.13
CA VAL A 194 1.15 5.36 -18.16
C VAL A 194 0.61 4.38 -19.20
N SER A 195 0.95 4.59 -20.49
CA SER A 195 0.53 3.69 -21.56
C SER A 195 1.13 2.29 -21.42
N GLU A 196 0.44 1.27 -21.97
CA GLU A 196 0.92 -0.12 -21.98
C GLU A 196 2.26 -0.25 -22.71
N GLY A 197 2.47 0.52 -23.78
CA GLY A 197 3.74 0.55 -24.54
C GLY A 197 4.90 1.12 -23.71
N ASP A 198 4.68 2.27 -23.08
CA ASP A 198 5.70 2.91 -22.23
C ASP A 198 6.05 2.03 -21.02
N MET A 199 5.06 1.35 -20.44
CA MET A 199 5.29 0.42 -19.35
C MET A 199 6.12 -0.79 -19.79
N LEU A 200 5.84 -1.33 -20.97
CA LEU A 200 6.63 -2.42 -21.57
C LEU A 200 8.09 -1.98 -21.81
N ASP A 201 8.29 -0.77 -22.32
CA ASP A 201 9.64 -0.23 -22.54
C ASP A 201 10.38 -0.03 -21.21
N ALA A 202 9.70 0.45 -20.16
CA ALA A 202 10.26 0.56 -18.81
C ALA A 202 10.67 -0.80 -18.24
N LEU A 203 9.83 -1.84 -18.41
CA LEU A 203 10.13 -3.21 -18.01
C LEU A 203 11.41 -3.73 -18.70
N MET A 204 11.52 -3.55 -20.00
CA MET A 204 12.69 -4.00 -20.77
C MET A 204 13.96 -3.22 -20.42
N PHE A 205 13.82 -1.91 -20.15
CA PHE A 205 14.93 -1.08 -19.71
C PHE A 205 15.47 -1.54 -18.33
N GLY A 206 14.59 -1.88 -17.40
CA GLY A 206 14.96 -2.47 -16.12
C GLY A 206 15.62 -3.84 -16.27
N PHE A 207 15.09 -4.68 -17.17
CA PHE A 207 15.63 -6.01 -17.43
C PHE A 207 17.08 -5.98 -17.94
N ASP A 208 17.43 -5.01 -18.78
CA ASP A 208 18.83 -4.86 -19.25
C ASP A 208 19.79 -4.49 -18.10
N ALA A 209 19.32 -3.70 -17.13
CA ALA A 209 20.09 -3.40 -15.93
C ALA A 209 20.23 -4.62 -14.99
N ILE A 210 19.19 -5.46 -14.90
CA ILE A 210 19.22 -6.73 -14.14
C ILE A 210 20.29 -7.67 -14.69
N LYS A 211 20.43 -7.78 -16.00
CA LYS A 211 21.46 -8.61 -16.63
C LYS A 211 22.87 -8.20 -16.21
N GLU A 212 23.12 -6.90 -16.05
CA GLU A 212 24.42 -6.37 -15.60
C GLU A 212 24.72 -6.80 -14.15
N LEU A 213 23.73 -6.67 -13.25
CA LEU A 213 23.86 -7.10 -11.86
C LEU A 213 24.05 -8.62 -11.73
N ASN A 214 23.32 -9.41 -12.52
CA ASN A 214 23.42 -10.86 -12.47
C ASN A 214 24.75 -11.36 -13.03
N LYS A 215 25.35 -10.68 -14.04
CA LYS A 215 26.71 -10.98 -14.48
C LYS A 215 27.74 -10.77 -13.37
N PHE A 216 27.62 -9.66 -12.65
CA PHE A 216 28.49 -9.38 -11.51
C PHE A 216 28.33 -10.41 -10.39
N GLN A 217 27.09 -10.81 -10.07
CA GLN A 217 26.86 -11.91 -9.10
C GLN A 217 27.52 -13.21 -9.59
N LYS A 218 27.39 -13.53 -10.88
CA LYS A 218 27.99 -14.74 -11.46
C LYS A 218 29.51 -14.74 -11.35
N GLU A 219 30.17 -13.62 -11.60
CA GLU A 219 31.64 -13.50 -11.41
C GLU A 219 32.04 -13.83 -9.95
N ILE A 220 31.25 -13.36 -8.97
CA ILE A 220 31.50 -13.65 -7.54
C ILE A 220 31.24 -15.14 -7.25
N ILE A 221 30.14 -15.70 -7.77
CA ILE A 221 29.78 -17.12 -7.58
C ILE A 221 30.86 -18.03 -8.17
N ASP A 222 31.38 -17.71 -9.35
CA ASP A 222 32.43 -18.48 -10.01
C ASP A 222 33.77 -18.47 -9.23
N ASP A 223 34.04 -17.39 -8.42
CA ASP A 223 35.26 -17.30 -7.57
C ASP A 223 35.12 -17.95 -6.20
N ILE A 224 33.92 -17.91 -5.58
CA ILE A 224 33.74 -18.30 -4.16
C ILE A 224 32.56 -19.22 -3.90
N GLY A 225 31.77 -19.58 -4.90
CA GLY A 225 30.61 -20.43 -4.72
C GLY A 225 30.99 -21.82 -4.17
N GLU A 226 30.21 -22.31 -3.24
CA GLU A 226 30.35 -23.66 -2.71
C GLU A 226 29.65 -24.67 -3.64
N GLU A 227 30.13 -25.91 -3.63
CA GLU A 227 29.42 -27.03 -4.26
C GLU A 227 28.05 -27.21 -3.64
N LYS A 228 27.02 -27.42 -4.48
CA LYS A 228 25.62 -27.54 -4.01
C LYS A 228 25.43 -28.87 -3.27
N MET A 229 24.74 -28.78 -2.13
CA MET A 229 24.46 -29.96 -1.30
C MET A 229 23.50 -30.93 -2.02
N GLU A 230 23.72 -32.21 -1.80
CA GLU A 230 22.70 -33.22 -2.05
C GLU A 230 21.57 -33.06 -1.03
N TYR A 231 20.34 -33.29 -1.44
CA TYR A 231 19.17 -33.18 -0.57
C TYR A 231 18.23 -34.38 -0.76
N GLU A 232 17.50 -34.68 0.28
CA GLU A 232 16.48 -35.72 0.26
C GLU A 232 15.22 -35.19 -0.43
N ALA A 233 14.70 -36.00 -1.36
CA ALA A 233 13.44 -35.77 -2.05
C ALA A 233 12.66 -37.07 -2.14
N LEU A 234 11.35 -36.96 -2.22
CA LEU A 234 10.53 -38.19 -2.49
C LEU A 234 10.79 -38.64 -3.90
N GLU A 235 11.30 -39.89 -4.03
CA GLU A 235 11.44 -40.55 -5.32
C GLU A 235 10.13 -41.25 -5.67
N ILE A 236 9.53 -40.87 -6.78
CA ILE A 236 8.31 -41.46 -7.31
C ILE A 236 8.71 -42.31 -8.49
N SER A 237 8.42 -43.65 -8.40
CA SER A 237 8.74 -44.55 -9.49
C SER A 237 7.81 -44.34 -10.68
N ASP A 238 8.34 -44.55 -11.88
CA ASP A 238 7.56 -44.50 -13.12
C ASP A 238 6.41 -45.53 -13.11
N ASP A 239 6.63 -46.70 -12.49
CA ASP A 239 5.59 -47.74 -12.37
C ASP A 239 4.40 -47.22 -11.53
N LEU A 240 4.64 -46.49 -10.44
CA LEU A 240 3.57 -45.90 -9.63
C LEU A 240 2.81 -44.81 -10.43
N LYS A 241 3.54 -43.98 -11.18
CA LYS A 241 2.91 -42.95 -12.02
C LYS A 241 1.97 -43.59 -13.06
N VAL A 242 2.43 -44.62 -13.77
CA VAL A 242 1.63 -45.32 -14.77
C VAL A 242 0.42 -46.00 -14.11
N GLU A 243 0.63 -46.69 -12.98
CA GLU A 243 -0.47 -47.39 -12.28
C GLU A 243 -1.58 -46.44 -11.83
N VAL A 244 -1.21 -45.27 -11.25
CA VAL A 244 -2.18 -44.26 -10.80
C VAL A 244 -2.86 -43.59 -12.00
N GLU A 245 -2.09 -43.27 -13.05
CA GLU A 245 -2.63 -42.64 -14.26
C GLU A 245 -3.67 -43.50 -14.95
N GLU A 246 -3.40 -44.81 -15.11
CA GLU A 246 -4.34 -45.77 -15.71
C GLU A 246 -5.67 -45.86 -14.94
N LYS A 247 -5.64 -45.63 -13.61
CA LYS A 247 -6.84 -45.72 -12.75
C LYS A 247 -7.72 -44.50 -12.79
N CYS A 248 -7.17 -43.30 -12.94
CA CYS A 248 -7.92 -42.07 -12.71
C CYS A 248 -7.89 -41.05 -13.85
N LYS A 249 -7.02 -41.15 -14.85
CA LYS A 249 -6.84 -40.13 -15.90
C LYS A 249 -8.15 -39.76 -16.61
N SER A 250 -8.95 -40.78 -17.00
CA SER A 250 -10.23 -40.55 -17.69
C SER A 250 -11.25 -39.82 -16.80
N ASP A 251 -11.28 -40.16 -15.53
CA ASP A 251 -12.23 -39.62 -14.58
C ASP A 251 -11.83 -38.16 -14.21
N ILE A 252 -10.54 -37.91 -14.02
CA ILE A 252 -10.01 -36.55 -13.81
C ILE A 252 -10.26 -35.67 -15.04
N ASP A 253 -10.00 -36.14 -16.27
CA ASP A 253 -10.30 -35.43 -17.51
C ASP A 253 -11.80 -35.04 -17.59
N SER A 254 -12.66 -36.03 -17.29
CA SER A 254 -14.11 -35.76 -17.28
C SER A 254 -14.54 -34.78 -16.21
N ALA A 255 -13.98 -34.86 -15.03
CA ALA A 255 -14.26 -33.94 -13.91
C ALA A 255 -13.80 -32.49 -14.22
N LEU A 256 -12.62 -32.31 -14.82
CA LEU A 256 -12.08 -31.02 -15.21
C LEU A 256 -12.94 -30.28 -16.23
N ARG A 257 -13.78 -30.99 -17.00
CA ARG A 257 -14.72 -30.42 -17.98
C ARG A 257 -16.06 -29.98 -17.39
N ILE A 258 -16.32 -30.26 -16.12
CA ILE A 258 -17.50 -29.77 -15.40
C ILE A 258 -17.39 -28.26 -15.25
N LYS A 259 -18.42 -27.48 -15.63
CA LYS A 259 -18.39 -26.02 -15.62
C LYS A 259 -18.64 -25.44 -14.23
N ASP A 260 -19.55 -26.06 -13.45
CA ASP A 260 -19.85 -25.62 -12.11
C ASP A 260 -18.67 -25.87 -11.18
N LYS A 261 -18.28 -24.85 -10.44
CA LYS A 261 -17.11 -24.89 -9.54
C LYS A 261 -17.26 -25.95 -8.45
N LEU A 262 -18.36 -25.93 -7.71
CA LEU A 262 -18.53 -26.81 -6.55
C LEU A 262 -18.68 -28.26 -6.98
N GLU A 263 -19.45 -28.51 -8.05
CA GLU A 263 -19.61 -29.86 -8.61
C GLU A 263 -18.25 -30.40 -9.09
N LYS A 264 -17.45 -29.60 -9.80
CA LYS A 264 -16.11 -29.95 -10.24
C LYS A 264 -15.19 -30.35 -9.09
N TYR A 265 -15.03 -29.44 -8.09
CA TYR A 265 -14.14 -29.70 -6.96
C TYR A 265 -14.59 -30.93 -6.17
N ASN A 266 -15.88 -31.06 -5.88
CA ASN A 266 -16.40 -32.24 -5.18
C ASN A 266 -16.12 -33.51 -5.96
N LYS A 267 -16.21 -33.47 -7.30
CA LYS A 267 -15.93 -34.67 -8.12
C LYS A 267 -14.45 -35.01 -8.18
N LEU A 268 -13.57 -34.00 -8.27
CA LEU A 268 -12.13 -34.21 -8.20
C LEU A 268 -11.71 -34.77 -6.85
N ASP A 269 -12.24 -34.21 -5.75
CA ASP A 269 -11.97 -34.70 -4.41
C ASP A 269 -12.45 -36.13 -4.22
N GLU A 270 -13.67 -36.46 -4.67
CA GLU A 270 -14.19 -37.84 -4.64
C GLU A 270 -13.26 -38.83 -5.37
N ILE A 271 -12.77 -38.46 -6.57
CA ILE A 271 -11.85 -39.34 -7.35
C ILE A 271 -10.53 -39.49 -6.59
N LYS A 272 -9.94 -38.41 -6.11
CA LYS A 272 -8.66 -38.43 -5.37
C LYS A 272 -8.78 -39.26 -4.08
N GLU A 273 -9.84 -39.02 -3.30
CA GLU A 273 -10.09 -39.75 -2.05
C GLU A 273 -10.24 -41.23 -2.29
N ASN A 274 -11.00 -41.67 -3.32
CA ASN A 274 -11.17 -43.06 -3.64
C ASN A 274 -9.84 -43.77 -4.01
N ILE A 275 -8.99 -43.08 -4.81
CA ILE A 275 -7.66 -43.62 -5.15
C ILE A 275 -6.79 -43.71 -3.89
N VAL A 276 -6.76 -42.66 -3.07
CA VAL A 276 -5.99 -42.66 -1.81
C VAL A 276 -6.43 -43.80 -0.89
N LEU A 277 -7.74 -44.02 -0.72
CA LEU A 277 -8.27 -45.11 0.09
C LEU A 277 -7.84 -46.50 -0.45
N GLU A 278 -7.87 -46.69 -1.77
CA GLU A 278 -7.40 -47.95 -2.40
C GLU A 278 -5.92 -48.21 -2.07
N TYR A 279 -5.08 -47.16 -2.14
CA TYR A 279 -3.66 -47.31 -1.82
C TYR A 279 -3.41 -47.42 -0.31
N GLU A 280 -4.23 -46.83 0.55
CA GLU A 280 -4.18 -47.03 2.01
C GLU A 280 -4.44 -48.50 2.37
N GLU A 281 -5.35 -49.17 1.66
CA GLU A 281 -5.59 -50.59 1.82
C GLU A 281 -4.43 -51.42 1.27
N LYS A 282 -3.88 -51.05 0.08
CA LYS A 282 -2.74 -51.72 -0.56
C LYS A 282 -1.49 -51.69 0.33
N TYR A 283 -1.26 -50.60 1.03
CA TYR A 283 -0.10 -50.39 1.90
C TYR A 283 -0.38 -50.63 3.40
N ASN A 284 -1.42 -51.37 3.71
CA ASN A 284 -1.81 -51.62 5.11
C ASN A 284 -0.81 -52.48 5.91
N ASP A 285 0.07 -53.22 5.24
CA ASP A 285 1.11 -54.03 5.86
C ASP A 285 2.42 -53.29 6.14
N LEU A 286 2.55 -52.03 5.68
CA LEU A 286 3.68 -51.16 5.94
C LEU A 286 3.57 -50.49 7.34
N ASP A 287 4.69 -50.05 7.88
CA ASP A 287 4.64 -49.24 9.09
C ASP A 287 4.05 -47.81 8.82
N ASP A 288 3.70 -47.10 9.90
CA ASP A 288 2.98 -45.84 9.79
C ASP A 288 3.78 -44.75 9.02
N GLU A 289 5.12 -44.77 9.10
CA GLU A 289 5.97 -43.77 8.40
C GLU A 289 6.10 -44.13 6.92
N GLU A 290 6.38 -45.40 6.60
CA GLU A 290 6.45 -45.92 5.23
C GLU A 290 5.10 -45.73 4.51
N LYS A 291 4.01 -46.11 5.18
CA LYS A 291 2.65 -45.94 4.64
C LYS A 291 2.36 -44.47 4.32
N LYS A 292 2.69 -43.54 5.23
CA LYS A 292 2.49 -42.14 5.03
C LYS A 292 3.32 -41.60 3.85
N GLU A 293 4.55 -42.08 3.69
CA GLU A 293 5.40 -41.73 2.56
C GLU A 293 4.78 -42.16 1.23
N GLU A 294 4.40 -43.43 1.13
CA GLU A 294 3.80 -43.99 -0.10
C GLU A 294 2.46 -43.28 -0.45
N ILE A 295 1.62 -42.99 0.53
CA ILE A 295 0.38 -42.23 0.30
C ILE A 295 0.69 -40.80 -0.16
N THR A 296 1.73 -40.18 0.36
CA THR A 296 2.16 -38.83 -0.10
C THR A 296 2.62 -38.90 -1.56
N LYS A 297 3.35 -39.92 -1.98
CA LYS A 297 3.73 -40.13 -3.39
C LYS A 297 2.50 -40.26 -4.29
N VAL A 298 1.48 -41.03 -3.88
CA VAL A 298 0.22 -41.17 -4.63
C VAL A 298 -0.48 -39.80 -4.78
N LYS A 299 -0.56 -39.01 -3.73
CA LYS A 299 -1.16 -37.67 -3.78
C LYS A 299 -0.42 -36.73 -4.74
N LEU A 300 0.91 -36.73 -4.71
CA LEU A 300 1.73 -35.96 -5.65
C LEU A 300 1.51 -36.36 -7.11
N VAL A 301 1.38 -37.67 -7.38
CA VAL A 301 1.06 -38.16 -8.72
C VAL A 301 -0.34 -37.71 -9.18
N LEU A 302 -1.33 -37.74 -8.29
CA LEU A 302 -2.68 -37.25 -8.60
C LEU A 302 -2.69 -35.76 -8.94
N GLU A 303 -1.90 -34.98 -8.24
CA GLU A 303 -1.72 -33.54 -8.53
C GLU A 303 -1.00 -33.31 -9.86
N GLU A 304 0.05 -34.07 -10.16
CA GLU A 304 0.75 -34.04 -11.45
C GLU A 304 -0.19 -34.39 -12.63
N ILE A 305 -1.02 -35.43 -12.48
CA ILE A 305 -2.01 -35.81 -13.49
C ILE A 305 -3.05 -34.75 -13.74
N GLU A 306 -3.61 -34.18 -12.67
CA GLU A 306 -4.56 -33.03 -12.76
C GLU A 306 -3.92 -31.83 -13.46
N TYR A 307 -2.70 -31.45 -13.07
CA TYR A 307 -1.92 -30.39 -13.65
C TYR A 307 -1.71 -30.58 -15.17
N GLU A 308 -1.25 -31.74 -15.59
CA GLU A 308 -0.97 -32.04 -17.00
C GLU A 308 -2.23 -32.05 -17.86
N ILE A 309 -3.32 -32.67 -17.38
CA ILE A 309 -4.59 -32.75 -18.10
C ILE A 309 -5.19 -31.33 -18.24
N PHE A 310 -5.24 -30.58 -17.15
CA PHE A 310 -5.80 -29.22 -17.17
C PHE A 310 -5.08 -28.32 -18.19
N ARG A 311 -3.75 -28.32 -18.17
CA ARG A 311 -2.92 -27.52 -19.08
C ARG A 311 -3.12 -27.94 -20.53
N SER A 312 -3.19 -29.25 -20.81
CA SER A 312 -3.47 -29.77 -22.12
C SER A 312 -4.84 -29.32 -22.65
N ILE A 313 -5.89 -29.39 -21.81
CA ILE A 313 -7.24 -28.91 -22.15
C ILE A 313 -7.21 -27.43 -22.49
N VAL A 314 -6.61 -26.59 -21.64
CA VAL A 314 -6.60 -25.14 -21.85
C VAL A 314 -5.78 -24.72 -23.07
N VAL A 315 -4.60 -25.31 -23.26
CA VAL A 315 -3.70 -24.87 -24.33
C VAL A 315 -4.07 -25.45 -25.68
N LYS A 316 -4.39 -26.74 -25.75
CA LYS A 316 -4.68 -27.41 -27.02
C LYS A 316 -6.13 -27.32 -27.48
N GLU A 317 -7.08 -27.45 -26.54
CA GLU A 317 -8.49 -27.46 -26.86
C GLU A 317 -9.13 -26.05 -26.72
N LYS A 318 -8.38 -25.10 -26.15
CA LYS A 318 -8.88 -23.74 -25.85
C LYS A 318 -10.16 -23.76 -25.02
N LEU A 319 -10.22 -24.65 -24.04
CA LEU A 319 -11.34 -24.80 -23.12
C LEU A 319 -10.90 -24.37 -21.71
N ARG A 320 -11.55 -23.36 -21.17
CA ARG A 320 -11.31 -22.87 -19.81
C ARG A 320 -12.05 -23.70 -18.77
N ALA A 321 -11.60 -23.59 -17.51
CA ALA A 321 -12.17 -24.32 -16.38
C ALA A 321 -13.70 -24.16 -16.23
N ASP A 322 -14.27 -23.00 -16.56
CA ASP A 322 -15.71 -22.71 -16.50
C ASP A 322 -16.39 -22.65 -17.88
N GLY A 323 -15.64 -22.96 -18.93
CA GLY A 323 -16.13 -23.01 -20.31
C GLY A 323 -16.19 -21.67 -21.02
N ARG A 324 -15.62 -20.59 -20.47
CA ARG A 324 -15.48 -19.29 -21.13
C ARG A 324 -14.47 -19.33 -22.28
N GLU A 325 -14.57 -18.36 -23.18
CA GLU A 325 -13.53 -18.05 -24.16
C GLU A 325 -12.29 -17.46 -23.49
N MET A 326 -11.12 -17.51 -24.14
CA MET A 326 -9.83 -17.08 -23.56
C MET A 326 -9.83 -15.61 -23.11
N THR A 327 -10.54 -14.73 -23.80
CA THR A 327 -10.64 -13.28 -23.51
C THR A 327 -11.96 -12.88 -22.83
N GLU A 328 -12.79 -13.85 -22.47
CA GLU A 328 -14.08 -13.60 -21.83
C GLU A 328 -13.92 -13.32 -20.34
N ILE A 329 -14.64 -12.28 -19.86
CA ILE A 329 -14.71 -11.88 -18.46
C ILE A 329 -15.94 -12.55 -17.83
N ARG A 330 -15.81 -12.99 -16.57
CA ARG A 330 -16.95 -13.48 -15.77
C ARG A 330 -18.07 -12.45 -15.69
N PRO A 331 -19.33 -12.85 -15.43
CA PRO A 331 -20.42 -11.90 -15.23
C PRO A 331 -20.09 -10.85 -14.18
N LEU A 332 -20.40 -9.58 -14.49
CA LEU A 332 -20.10 -8.42 -13.65
C LEU A 332 -21.39 -7.84 -13.08
N SER A 333 -21.38 -7.49 -11.81
CA SER A 333 -22.39 -6.62 -11.20
C SER A 333 -21.75 -5.67 -10.20
N ALA A 334 -22.40 -4.53 -9.98
CA ALA A 334 -21.91 -3.50 -9.09
C ALA A 334 -23.07 -2.74 -8.46
N ASP A 335 -22.97 -2.46 -7.17
CA ASP A 335 -23.93 -1.69 -6.38
C ASP A 335 -23.22 -0.68 -5.48
N VAL A 336 -23.88 0.45 -5.21
CA VAL A 336 -23.40 1.46 -4.23
C VAL A 336 -24.45 1.69 -3.14
N ASP A 337 -24.02 2.26 -2.01
CA ASP A 337 -24.90 2.59 -0.87
C ASP A 337 -25.54 1.40 -0.16
N LEU A 338 -24.92 0.25 -0.23
CA LEU A 338 -25.41 -0.94 0.48
C LEU A 338 -25.49 -0.71 2.01
N LEU A 339 -24.58 0.08 2.56
CA LEU A 339 -24.48 0.34 3.99
C LEU A 339 -24.95 1.76 4.33
N PRO A 340 -26.06 1.93 5.09
CA PRO A 340 -26.76 3.22 5.20
C PRO A 340 -26.05 4.28 6.04
N ARG A 341 -25.09 3.90 6.90
CA ARG A 341 -24.41 4.82 7.82
C ARG A 341 -22.94 5.09 7.49
N THR A 342 -22.39 4.43 6.52
CA THR A 342 -21.00 4.65 6.06
C THR A 342 -20.88 5.94 5.26
N HIS A 343 -19.66 6.43 5.07
CA HIS A 343 -19.45 7.62 4.26
C HIS A 343 -19.56 7.32 2.76
N GLY A 344 -19.15 6.12 2.34
CA GLY A 344 -19.37 5.56 1.01
C GLY A 344 -19.21 4.06 1.06
N SER A 345 -20.02 3.31 0.34
CA SER A 345 -19.91 1.85 0.23
C SER A 345 -20.23 1.40 -1.17
N ALA A 346 -19.54 0.35 -1.62
CA ALA A 346 -19.77 -0.29 -2.90
C ALA A 346 -19.55 -1.79 -2.81
N LEU A 347 -20.38 -2.54 -3.49
CA LEU A 347 -20.25 -3.97 -3.71
C LEU A 347 -19.90 -4.18 -5.18
N PHE A 348 -18.83 -4.93 -5.43
CA PHE A 348 -18.45 -5.33 -6.78
C PHE A 348 -18.33 -6.85 -6.83
N THR A 349 -19.00 -7.45 -7.81
CA THR A 349 -19.02 -8.90 -8.01
C THR A 349 -18.54 -9.24 -9.42
N ARG A 350 -17.67 -10.21 -9.52
CA ARG A 350 -17.15 -10.78 -10.77
C ARG A 350 -17.21 -12.31 -10.68
N GLY A 351 -18.24 -12.92 -11.26
CA GLY A 351 -18.56 -14.33 -11.03
C GLY A 351 -18.66 -14.64 -9.53
N GLU A 352 -17.89 -15.59 -9.05
CA GLU A 352 -17.80 -16.01 -7.63
C GLU A 352 -16.69 -15.25 -6.88
N THR A 353 -16.44 -14.00 -7.21
CA THR A 353 -15.52 -13.11 -6.47
C THR A 353 -16.22 -11.82 -6.13
N GLN A 354 -16.37 -11.52 -4.84
CA GLN A 354 -17.15 -10.41 -4.34
C GLN A 354 -16.38 -9.61 -3.30
N SER A 355 -16.30 -8.28 -3.52
CA SER A 355 -15.69 -7.31 -2.60
C SER A 355 -16.70 -6.26 -2.18
N LEU A 356 -16.88 -6.09 -0.88
CA LEU A 356 -17.58 -4.97 -0.26
C LEU A 356 -16.54 -3.97 0.25
N SER A 357 -16.44 -2.82 -0.40
CA SER A 357 -15.52 -1.76 0.01
C SER A 357 -16.24 -0.61 0.68
N VAL A 358 -15.65 -0.09 1.74
CA VAL A 358 -16.22 0.99 2.56
C VAL A 358 -15.20 2.10 2.71
N THR A 359 -15.59 3.32 2.32
CA THR A 359 -14.78 4.53 2.48
C THR A 359 -15.20 5.28 3.74
N THR A 360 -14.21 5.68 4.53
CA THR A 360 -14.35 6.58 5.68
C THR A 360 -13.49 7.82 5.48
N LEU A 361 -14.07 8.99 5.70
CA LEU A 361 -13.41 10.29 5.65
C LEU A 361 -13.17 10.79 7.08
N GLY A 362 -11.96 11.19 7.38
CA GLY A 362 -11.55 11.75 8.66
C GLY A 362 -10.88 13.13 8.51
N ALA A 363 -10.61 13.81 9.62
CA ALA A 363 -9.79 15.03 9.62
C ALA A 363 -8.35 14.70 9.19
N LEU A 364 -7.60 15.69 8.69
CA LEU A 364 -6.20 15.49 8.28
C LEU A 364 -5.35 14.93 9.42
N GLY A 365 -5.50 15.43 10.63
CA GLY A 365 -4.79 14.93 11.82
C GLY A 365 -5.08 13.47 12.19
N GLU A 366 -5.99 12.77 11.48
CA GLU A 366 -6.24 11.32 11.64
C GLU A 366 -5.41 10.45 10.69
N HIS A 367 -4.45 11.04 9.97
CA HIS A 367 -3.50 10.30 9.13
C HIS A 367 -2.74 9.23 9.92
N GLN A 368 -2.29 8.19 9.22
CA GLN A 368 -1.44 7.18 9.83
C GLN A 368 -0.02 7.74 10.01
N ILE A 369 0.51 7.65 11.23
CA ILE A 369 1.92 7.99 11.51
C ILE A 369 2.78 6.79 11.13
N LEU A 370 3.80 7.04 10.29
CA LEU A 370 4.79 6.05 9.86
C LEU A 370 6.09 6.24 10.67
N ASP A 371 6.50 5.20 11.38
CA ASP A 371 7.76 5.16 12.15
C ASP A 371 8.67 4.09 11.52
N GLY A 372 9.17 4.36 10.32
CA GLY A 372 9.99 3.47 9.50
C GLY A 372 11.31 4.09 9.06
N LEU A 373 11.93 3.46 8.08
CA LEU A 373 13.20 3.89 7.47
C LEU A 373 13.01 4.97 6.42
N ASP A 374 11.81 5.08 5.86
CA ASP A 374 11.49 6.02 4.80
C ASP A 374 11.44 7.48 5.29
N LEU A 375 11.52 8.41 4.35
CA LEU A 375 11.36 9.84 4.61
C LEU A 375 9.90 10.21 4.88
N GLU A 376 8.95 9.46 4.32
CA GLU A 376 7.53 9.63 4.56
C GLU A 376 7.19 9.27 6.01
N THR A 377 6.61 10.20 6.72
CA THR A 377 6.24 10.04 8.14
C THR A 377 4.74 9.95 8.37
N GLU A 378 3.95 10.21 7.34
CA GLU A 378 2.49 10.30 7.40
C GLU A 378 1.87 9.66 6.16
N LYS A 379 0.70 9.05 6.33
CA LYS A 379 -0.05 8.42 5.25
C LYS A 379 -1.51 8.85 5.33
N ARG A 380 -1.94 9.69 4.39
CA ARG A 380 -3.28 10.27 4.32
C ARG A 380 -4.31 9.35 3.65
N PHE A 381 -3.89 8.55 2.68
CA PHE A 381 -4.73 7.56 2.01
C PHE A 381 -4.32 6.15 2.41
N MET A 382 -5.29 5.33 2.82
CA MET A 382 -5.07 3.96 3.27
C MET A 382 -6.08 3.03 2.63
N LEU A 383 -5.63 1.85 2.17
CA LEU A 383 -6.51 0.77 1.77
C LEU A 383 -6.18 -0.51 2.54
N HIS A 384 -7.10 -0.97 3.37
CA HIS A 384 -7.01 -2.19 4.13
C HIS A 384 -7.85 -3.29 3.50
N TYR A 385 -7.26 -4.48 3.37
CA TYR A 385 -7.87 -5.63 2.74
C TYR A 385 -8.03 -6.76 3.75
N ASN A 386 -9.23 -7.31 3.86
CA ASN A 386 -9.58 -8.40 4.74
C ASN A 386 -10.08 -9.61 3.93
N PHE A 387 -9.49 -10.79 4.22
CA PHE A 387 -9.84 -12.05 3.56
C PHE A 387 -10.26 -13.09 4.60
N PRO A 388 -11.51 -13.06 5.06
CA PRO A 388 -12.01 -14.03 6.03
C PRO A 388 -12.17 -15.41 5.39
N GLN A 389 -11.96 -16.48 6.15
CA GLN A 389 -11.99 -17.86 5.67
C GLN A 389 -13.33 -18.27 5.04
N PHE A 390 -14.44 -17.69 5.51
CA PHE A 390 -15.75 -17.97 4.91
C PHE A 390 -15.84 -17.58 3.43
N SER A 391 -14.97 -16.66 2.95
CA SER A 391 -14.95 -16.22 1.55
C SER A 391 -14.58 -17.35 0.57
N VAL A 392 -13.94 -18.40 1.05
CA VAL A 392 -13.63 -19.63 0.33
C VAL A 392 -14.35 -20.85 0.89
N GLY A 393 -15.29 -20.67 1.82
CA GLY A 393 -16.08 -21.77 2.43
C GLY A 393 -15.33 -22.55 3.50
N GLU A 394 -14.24 -22.02 4.04
CA GLU A 394 -13.40 -22.71 5.02
C GLU A 394 -13.57 -22.13 6.43
N THR A 395 -13.08 -22.88 7.42
CA THR A 395 -12.86 -22.44 8.79
C THR A 395 -11.36 -22.23 9.02
N GLY A 396 -10.98 -21.32 9.90
CA GLY A 396 -9.56 -21.08 10.15
C GLY A 396 -9.30 -20.13 11.32
N ARG A 397 -8.03 -19.84 11.56
CA ARG A 397 -7.63 -18.87 12.59
C ARG A 397 -8.07 -17.46 12.22
N TYR A 398 -8.69 -16.78 13.17
CA TYR A 398 -8.98 -15.37 13.08
C TYR A 398 -7.92 -14.57 13.84
N GLY A 399 -7.31 -13.60 13.20
CA GLY A 399 -6.21 -12.82 13.78
C GLY A 399 -5.87 -11.55 13.00
N ALA A 400 -4.67 -11.03 13.20
CA ALA A 400 -4.17 -9.90 12.44
C ALA A 400 -3.95 -10.29 10.96
N PRO A 401 -4.03 -9.33 10.02
CA PRO A 401 -3.79 -9.58 8.61
C PRO A 401 -2.46 -10.28 8.36
N GLY A 402 -2.48 -11.30 7.52
CA GLY A 402 -1.29 -12.03 7.09
C GLY A 402 -0.52 -11.28 5.99
N ARG A 403 0.66 -11.80 5.60
CA ARG A 403 1.49 -11.21 4.55
C ARG A 403 0.76 -11.06 3.22
N ARG A 404 -0.13 -12.01 2.87
CA ARG A 404 -0.92 -11.99 1.63
C ARG A 404 -1.93 -10.84 1.65
N GLU A 405 -2.63 -10.67 2.76
CA GLU A 405 -3.63 -9.59 2.93
C GLU A 405 -2.97 -8.21 2.87
N ILE A 406 -1.82 -8.03 3.53
CA ILE A 406 -1.02 -6.80 3.44
C ILE A 406 -0.62 -6.51 2.00
N GLY A 407 -0.12 -7.51 1.26
CA GLY A 407 0.28 -7.34 -0.14
C GLY A 407 -0.88 -7.00 -1.08
N HIS A 408 -2.07 -7.59 -0.88
CA HIS A 408 -3.27 -7.27 -1.65
C HIS A 408 -3.79 -5.86 -1.34
N GLY A 409 -3.77 -5.45 -0.06
CA GLY A 409 -4.09 -4.09 0.36
C GLY A 409 -3.18 -3.06 -0.30
N ALA A 410 -1.86 -3.28 -0.23
CA ALA A 410 -0.86 -2.39 -0.82
C ALA A 410 -1.01 -2.25 -2.35
N LEU A 411 -1.37 -3.31 -3.07
CA LEU A 411 -1.66 -3.22 -4.51
C LEU A 411 -2.88 -2.34 -4.78
N GLY A 412 -3.96 -2.51 -4.02
CA GLY A 412 -5.17 -1.69 -4.14
C GLY A 412 -4.91 -0.23 -3.79
N GLU A 413 -4.15 0.02 -2.73
CA GLU A 413 -3.74 1.34 -2.31
C GLU A 413 -2.91 2.04 -3.39
N ARG A 414 -1.88 1.36 -3.91
CA ARG A 414 -1.02 1.89 -4.98
C ARG A 414 -1.82 2.24 -6.23
N ALA A 415 -2.80 1.41 -6.62
CA ALA A 415 -3.64 1.66 -7.78
C ALA A 415 -4.53 2.89 -7.61
N LEU A 416 -5.17 3.05 -6.45
CA LEU A 416 -6.11 4.12 -6.20
C LEU A 416 -5.42 5.44 -5.78
N ALA A 417 -4.25 5.38 -5.16
CA ALA A 417 -3.48 6.57 -4.77
C ALA A 417 -3.20 7.51 -5.95
N GLN A 418 -3.08 6.97 -7.17
CA GLN A 418 -2.80 7.74 -8.39
C GLN A 418 -3.94 8.67 -8.81
N VAL A 419 -5.14 8.44 -8.29
CA VAL A 419 -6.34 9.22 -8.64
C VAL A 419 -6.95 9.96 -7.45
N ILE A 420 -6.37 9.84 -6.27
CA ILE A 420 -6.79 10.58 -5.08
C ILE A 420 -6.45 12.08 -5.27
N PRO A 421 -7.39 13.00 -4.98
CA PRO A 421 -7.12 14.43 -5.04
C PRO A 421 -6.04 14.87 -4.05
N SER A 422 -5.40 16.01 -4.34
CA SER A 422 -4.43 16.60 -3.42
C SER A 422 -5.10 17.01 -2.10
N GLU A 423 -4.29 17.31 -1.11
CA GLU A 423 -4.78 17.75 0.20
C GLU A 423 -5.47 19.12 0.11
N GLU A 424 -4.97 20.00 -0.74
CA GLU A 424 -5.55 21.31 -0.98
C GLU A 424 -6.93 21.23 -1.62
N GLU A 425 -7.14 20.25 -2.52
CA GLU A 425 -8.42 20.03 -3.20
C GLU A 425 -9.44 19.31 -2.32
N PHE A 426 -8.97 18.38 -1.48
CA PHE A 426 -9.83 17.55 -0.64
C PHE A 426 -9.16 17.24 0.69
N PRO A 427 -9.28 18.13 1.70
CA PRO A 427 -8.54 18.08 2.95
C PRO A 427 -9.09 17.03 3.93
N TYR A 428 -8.99 15.76 3.57
CA TYR A 428 -9.41 14.63 4.41
C TYR A 428 -8.34 13.56 4.44
N THR A 429 -8.23 12.89 5.57
CA THR A 429 -7.67 11.54 5.63
C THR A 429 -8.72 10.57 5.11
N ILE A 430 -8.32 9.68 4.22
CA ILE A 430 -9.21 8.76 3.51
C ILE A 430 -8.81 7.33 3.83
N ARG A 431 -9.73 6.55 4.37
CA ARG A 431 -9.54 5.12 4.62
C ARG A 431 -10.55 4.30 3.85
N VAL A 432 -10.09 3.39 3.01
CA VAL A 432 -10.89 2.36 2.35
C VAL A 432 -10.64 1.03 3.04
N VAL A 433 -11.70 0.30 3.36
CA VAL A 433 -11.62 -1.08 3.84
C VAL A 433 -12.34 -1.97 2.86
N SER A 434 -11.65 -2.97 2.32
CA SER A 434 -12.20 -3.98 1.42
C SER A 434 -12.41 -5.29 2.16
N GLU A 435 -13.65 -5.71 2.29
CA GLU A 435 -14.07 -6.99 2.85
C GLU A 435 -14.36 -7.97 1.70
N ILE A 436 -13.63 -9.07 1.63
CA ILE A 436 -13.88 -10.11 0.64
C ILE A 436 -14.96 -11.03 1.16
N LEU A 437 -16.10 -11.04 0.48
CA LEU A 437 -17.25 -11.84 0.87
C LEU A 437 -17.27 -13.21 0.19
N GLU A 438 -16.72 -13.29 -1.03
CA GLU A 438 -16.57 -14.52 -1.80
C GLU A 438 -15.33 -14.43 -2.69
N SER A 439 -14.62 -15.57 -2.92
CA SER A 439 -13.40 -15.58 -3.74
C SER A 439 -13.28 -16.83 -4.61
N ASN A 440 -13.10 -16.60 -5.90
CA ASN A 440 -12.64 -17.56 -6.88
C ASN A 440 -11.60 -16.91 -7.81
N GLY A 441 -10.48 -16.46 -7.21
CA GLY A 441 -9.37 -15.81 -7.91
C GLY A 441 -9.51 -14.30 -8.05
N SER A 442 -8.38 -13.63 -7.94
CA SER A 442 -8.18 -12.18 -8.15
C SER A 442 -9.09 -11.25 -7.35
N SER A 443 -9.25 -11.53 -6.05
CA SER A 443 -10.02 -10.70 -5.12
C SER A 443 -9.44 -9.28 -4.95
N SER A 444 -8.11 -9.10 -5.09
CA SER A 444 -7.47 -7.78 -5.03
C SER A 444 -7.95 -6.84 -6.16
N GLN A 445 -8.20 -7.38 -7.36
CA GLN A 445 -8.73 -6.57 -8.47
C GLN A 445 -10.20 -6.20 -8.25
N ALA A 446 -10.99 -7.08 -7.65
CA ALA A 446 -12.35 -6.74 -7.21
C ALA A 446 -12.32 -5.65 -6.12
N SER A 447 -11.33 -5.68 -5.22
CA SER A 447 -11.12 -4.64 -4.19
C SER A 447 -10.80 -3.28 -4.78
N ILE A 448 -10.02 -3.21 -5.86
CA ILE A 448 -9.73 -1.96 -6.58
C ILE A 448 -11.01 -1.38 -7.18
N CYS A 449 -11.83 -2.22 -7.85
CA CYS A 449 -13.09 -1.79 -8.45
C CYS A 449 -14.08 -1.30 -7.39
N ALA A 450 -14.34 -2.10 -6.34
CA ALA A 450 -15.22 -1.72 -5.23
C ALA A 450 -14.70 -0.51 -4.46
N GLY A 451 -13.38 -0.45 -4.21
CA GLY A 451 -12.71 0.68 -3.55
C GLY A 451 -12.88 1.98 -4.33
N CYS A 452 -12.65 1.95 -5.64
CA CYS A 452 -12.88 3.10 -6.53
C CYS A 452 -14.33 3.59 -6.46
N MET A 453 -15.29 2.69 -6.57
CA MET A 453 -16.72 3.04 -6.49
C MET A 453 -17.11 3.56 -5.12
N SER A 454 -16.56 3.01 -4.04
CA SER A 454 -16.83 3.48 -2.66
C SER A 454 -16.28 4.90 -2.42
N LEU A 455 -15.12 5.24 -2.99
CA LEU A 455 -14.57 6.60 -3.00
C LEU A 455 -15.50 7.57 -3.73
N MET A 456 -15.96 7.20 -4.93
CA MET A 456 -16.93 7.99 -5.70
C MET A 456 -18.24 8.20 -4.94
N ALA A 457 -18.75 7.13 -4.30
CA ALA A 457 -19.96 7.17 -3.47
C ALA A 457 -19.78 8.03 -2.21
N ALA A 458 -18.57 8.12 -1.66
CA ALA A 458 -18.23 8.99 -0.53
C ALA A 458 -18.13 10.47 -0.90
N GLY A 459 -18.10 10.80 -2.20
CA GLY A 459 -17.91 12.17 -2.69
C GLY A 459 -16.44 12.59 -2.77
N VAL A 460 -15.50 11.63 -2.80
CA VAL A 460 -14.09 11.92 -3.07
C VAL A 460 -13.94 12.27 -4.56
N PRO A 461 -13.47 13.46 -4.91
CA PRO A 461 -13.34 13.90 -6.30
C PRO A 461 -12.10 13.27 -6.97
N ILE A 462 -12.12 11.93 -7.12
CA ILE A 462 -11.02 11.23 -7.78
C ILE A 462 -10.84 11.73 -9.21
N LYS A 463 -9.59 11.76 -9.68
CA LYS A 463 -9.22 12.25 -11.02
C LYS A 463 -9.90 11.45 -12.13
N SER A 464 -9.90 10.13 -12.03
CA SER A 464 -10.49 9.20 -13.00
C SER A 464 -10.85 7.89 -12.31
N PRO A 465 -11.89 7.17 -12.76
CA PRO A 465 -12.21 5.84 -12.25
C PRO A 465 -11.13 4.82 -12.62
N VAL A 466 -10.84 3.93 -11.69
CA VAL A 466 -9.84 2.86 -11.83
C VAL A 466 -10.51 1.50 -11.75
N ALA A 467 -10.24 0.63 -12.72
CA ALA A 467 -10.60 -0.78 -12.68
C ALA A 467 -9.38 -1.69 -12.71
N GLY A 468 -9.53 -2.89 -12.20
CA GLY A 468 -8.49 -3.90 -12.18
C GLY A 468 -8.95 -5.23 -12.79
N ILE A 469 -7.99 -5.93 -13.42
CA ILE A 469 -8.18 -7.26 -14.00
C ILE A 469 -6.93 -8.11 -13.77
N ALA A 470 -7.09 -9.44 -13.72
CA ALA A 470 -5.98 -10.38 -13.67
C ALA A 470 -5.92 -11.20 -14.94
N MET A 471 -4.71 -11.26 -15.50
CA MET A 471 -4.36 -12.07 -16.66
C MET A 471 -3.60 -13.31 -16.19
N GLY A 472 -3.75 -14.40 -16.90
CA GLY A 472 -3.00 -15.62 -16.66
C GLY A 472 -2.23 -16.07 -17.88
N LEU A 473 -1.26 -16.94 -17.63
CA LEU A 473 -0.50 -17.65 -18.67
C LEU A 473 -0.52 -19.13 -18.32
N ILE A 474 -0.81 -19.96 -19.29
CA ILE A 474 -0.65 -21.41 -19.22
C ILE A 474 0.21 -21.84 -20.40
N THR A 475 1.30 -22.56 -20.12
CA THR A 475 2.18 -23.16 -21.14
C THR A 475 1.96 -24.65 -21.17
N TYR A 476 2.11 -25.29 -22.33
CA TYR A 476 2.10 -26.73 -22.49
C TYR A 476 2.98 -27.15 -23.67
N GLY A 477 4.12 -27.77 -23.39
CA GLY A 477 5.17 -27.95 -24.38
C GLY A 477 5.71 -26.61 -24.86
N ASP A 478 5.77 -26.42 -26.19
CA ASP A 478 6.22 -25.15 -26.80
C ASP A 478 5.08 -24.14 -27.03
N GLU A 479 3.85 -24.49 -26.66
CA GLU A 479 2.67 -23.65 -26.85
C GLU A 479 2.28 -22.94 -25.56
N TYR A 480 1.63 -21.79 -25.71
CA TYR A 480 1.07 -21.05 -24.57
C TYR A 480 -0.32 -20.47 -24.87
N THR A 481 -1.01 -20.08 -23.82
CA THR A 481 -2.29 -19.37 -23.91
C THR A 481 -2.37 -18.33 -22.81
N ILE A 482 -2.77 -17.11 -23.20
CA ILE A 482 -3.05 -16.02 -22.25
C ILE A 482 -4.55 -16.03 -21.94
N LEU A 483 -4.88 -15.98 -20.66
CA LEU A 483 -6.23 -15.97 -20.13
C LEU A 483 -6.59 -14.60 -19.56
N THR A 484 -7.75 -14.07 -19.93
CA THR A 484 -8.30 -12.87 -19.34
C THR A 484 -9.22 -13.22 -18.17
N ASP A 485 -9.11 -12.52 -17.05
CA ASP A 485 -9.91 -12.75 -15.84
C ASP A 485 -9.80 -14.18 -15.32
N ILE A 486 -8.61 -14.51 -14.82
CA ILE A 486 -8.35 -15.84 -14.26
C ILE A 486 -9.15 -16.11 -12.99
N GLN A 487 -9.58 -17.35 -12.85
CA GLN A 487 -10.18 -17.89 -11.63
C GLN A 487 -9.18 -18.72 -10.81
N GLY A 488 -9.60 -19.18 -9.62
CA GLY A 488 -8.73 -19.85 -8.66
C GLY A 488 -7.96 -21.05 -9.21
N MET A 489 -8.60 -21.94 -9.98
CA MET A 489 -7.94 -23.09 -10.60
C MET A 489 -6.92 -22.65 -11.66
N GLU A 490 -7.24 -21.64 -12.47
CA GLU A 490 -6.35 -21.10 -13.50
C GLU A 490 -5.14 -20.35 -12.89
N ASP A 491 -5.32 -19.71 -11.73
CA ASP A 491 -4.22 -19.15 -10.94
C ASP A 491 -3.36 -20.29 -10.33
N HIS A 492 -3.99 -21.31 -9.74
CA HIS A 492 -3.27 -22.38 -9.05
C HIS A 492 -2.44 -23.23 -10.01
N LEU A 493 -3.03 -23.66 -11.12
CA LEU A 493 -2.42 -24.55 -12.13
C LEU A 493 -1.74 -23.79 -13.29
N GLY A 494 -1.80 -22.47 -13.31
CA GLY A 494 -1.18 -21.62 -14.33
C GLY A 494 0.24 -21.20 -13.98
N ASP A 495 0.91 -20.55 -14.93
CA ASP A 495 2.31 -20.12 -14.85
C ASP A 495 2.49 -18.68 -14.45
N MET A 496 1.48 -17.84 -14.65
CA MET A 496 1.52 -16.40 -14.37
C MET A 496 0.19 -15.91 -13.80
N ASP A 497 0.26 -15.06 -12.77
CA ASP A 497 -0.80 -14.19 -12.28
C ASP A 497 -0.35 -12.74 -12.51
N PHE A 498 -0.91 -12.09 -13.52
CA PHE A 498 -0.54 -10.73 -13.91
C PHE A 498 -1.71 -9.78 -13.71
N LYS A 499 -1.63 -8.97 -12.69
CA LYS A 499 -2.63 -8.01 -12.26
C LYS A 499 -2.36 -6.64 -12.86
N VAL A 500 -3.35 -6.07 -13.55
CA VAL A 500 -3.26 -4.76 -14.19
C VAL A 500 -4.44 -3.90 -13.76
N ALA A 501 -4.15 -2.79 -13.12
CA ALA A 501 -5.14 -1.78 -12.74
C ALA A 501 -4.86 -0.45 -13.43
N GLY A 502 -5.90 0.28 -13.79
CA GLY A 502 -5.76 1.59 -14.43
C GLY A 502 -7.09 2.23 -14.82
N THR A 503 -6.98 3.44 -15.33
CA THR A 503 -8.06 4.24 -15.87
C THR A 503 -8.30 3.91 -17.35
N ARG A 504 -9.13 4.71 -18.04
CA ARG A 504 -9.25 4.63 -19.50
C ARG A 504 -7.97 5.06 -20.22
N ASP A 505 -7.21 5.97 -19.62
CA ASP A 505 -6.08 6.63 -20.25
C ASP A 505 -4.77 5.86 -20.08
N GLY A 506 -4.63 5.11 -18.96
CA GLY A 506 -3.40 4.36 -18.72
C GLY A 506 -3.40 3.50 -17.47
N ILE A 507 -2.25 2.91 -17.21
CA ILE A 507 -1.97 2.01 -16.10
C ILE A 507 -1.73 2.85 -14.83
N CYS A 508 -2.31 2.41 -13.70
CA CYS A 508 -2.09 2.95 -12.36
C CYS A 508 -1.28 1.99 -11.48
N ALA A 509 -1.45 0.68 -11.65
CA ALA A 509 -0.66 -0.31 -10.92
C ALA A 509 -0.53 -1.62 -11.70
N LEU A 510 0.61 -2.29 -11.50
CA LEU A 510 0.88 -3.64 -11.97
C LEU A 510 1.40 -4.50 -10.83
N GLN A 511 1.07 -5.78 -10.88
CA GLN A 511 1.74 -6.82 -10.09
C GLN A 511 1.77 -8.11 -10.89
N MET A 512 2.94 -8.73 -11.00
CA MET A 512 3.11 -10.01 -11.66
C MET A 512 3.82 -11.00 -10.76
N ASP A 513 3.23 -12.16 -10.62
CA ASP A 513 3.80 -13.35 -10.00
C ASP A 513 3.89 -14.46 -11.05
N ILE A 514 5.05 -15.09 -11.16
CA ILE A 514 5.22 -16.25 -12.03
C ILE A 514 5.73 -17.47 -11.25
N LYS A 515 5.39 -18.65 -11.77
CA LYS A 515 5.81 -19.96 -11.22
C LYS A 515 6.84 -20.65 -12.10
N ILE A 516 7.13 -20.08 -13.26
CA ILE A 516 8.17 -20.52 -14.20
C ILE A 516 9.38 -19.60 -14.15
N LYS A 517 10.49 -19.95 -14.83
CA LYS A 517 11.74 -19.19 -14.76
C LYS A 517 11.70 -17.80 -15.40
N GLY A 518 10.64 -17.47 -16.15
CA GLY A 518 10.40 -16.15 -16.70
C GLY A 518 9.54 -16.16 -17.97
N ILE A 519 9.20 -14.96 -18.45
CA ILE A 519 8.34 -14.74 -19.62
C ILE A 519 9.00 -13.78 -20.60
N THR A 520 8.57 -13.86 -21.88
CA THR A 520 9.14 -13.04 -22.96
C THR A 520 8.43 -11.69 -23.10
N LYS A 521 9.05 -10.78 -23.85
CA LYS A 521 8.46 -9.46 -24.16
C LYS A 521 7.13 -9.58 -24.90
N GLU A 522 7.02 -10.56 -25.79
CA GLU A 522 5.83 -10.78 -26.62
C GLU A 522 4.63 -11.22 -25.74
N ILE A 523 4.85 -12.11 -24.78
CA ILE A 523 3.83 -12.54 -23.81
C ILE A 523 3.37 -11.37 -22.96
N LEU A 524 4.30 -10.53 -22.47
CA LEU A 524 3.97 -9.31 -21.71
C LEU A 524 3.14 -8.33 -22.55
N ALA A 525 3.53 -8.10 -23.80
CA ALA A 525 2.82 -7.20 -24.70
C ALA A 525 1.37 -7.66 -24.97
N GLU A 526 1.19 -8.97 -25.22
CA GLU A 526 -0.14 -9.56 -25.45
C GLU A 526 -1.00 -9.49 -24.16
N ALA A 527 -0.43 -9.82 -23.00
CA ALA A 527 -1.13 -9.75 -21.73
C ALA A 527 -1.58 -8.32 -21.38
N LEU A 528 -0.73 -7.31 -21.62
CA LEU A 528 -1.07 -5.90 -21.40
C LEU A 528 -2.17 -5.42 -22.36
N ALA A 529 -2.14 -5.82 -23.63
CA ALA A 529 -3.17 -5.45 -24.61
C ALA A 529 -4.54 -6.05 -24.22
N ASN A 530 -4.57 -7.34 -23.87
CA ASN A 530 -5.80 -8.01 -23.44
C ASN A 530 -6.33 -7.44 -22.12
N ALA A 531 -5.43 -7.10 -21.18
CA ALA A 531 -5.80 -6.44 -19.92
C ALA A 531 -6.44 -5.06 -20.15
N LYS A 532 -5.97 -4.29 -21.13
CA LYS A 532 -6.57 -3.01 -21.50
C LYS A 532 -8.01 -3.18 -21.95
N GLU A 533 -8.26 -4.09 -22.89
CA GLU A 533 -9.61 -4.35 -23.40
C GLU A 533 -10.57 -4.80 -22.29
N ALA A 534 -10.10 -5.69 -21.43
CA ALA A 534 -10.86 -6.19 -20.30
C ALA A 534 -11.20 -5.08 -19.29
N ARG A 535 -10.22 -4.24 -18.98
CA ARG A 535 -10.36 -3.12 -18.06
C ARG A 535 -11.40 -2.11 -18.54
N MET A 536 -11.49 -1.84 -19.87
CA MET A 536 -12.54 -0.99 -20.44
C MET A 536 -13.94 -1.56 -20.19
N LYS A 537 -14.14 -2.87 -20.36
CA LYS A 537 -15.42 -3.53 -20.09
C LYS A 537 -15.82 -3.46 -18.61
N VAL A 538 -14.85 -3.63 -17.71
CA VAL A 538 -15.08 -3.52 -16.26
C VAL A 538 -15.47 -2.08 -15.91
N LEU A 539 -14.75 -1.07 -16.42
CA LEU A 539 -15.05 0.35 -16.22
C LEU A 539 -16.46 0.71 -16.69
N ASP A 540 -16.92 0.16 -17.82
CA ASP A 540 -18.27 0.41 -18.33
C ASP A 540 -19.36 -0.06 -17.35
N VAL A 541 -19.18 -1.21 -16.71
CA VAL A 541 -20.12 -1.71 -15.69
C VAL A 541 -20.09 -0.83 -14.44
N MET A 542 -18.91 -0.45 -13.95
CA MET A 542 -18.76 0.44 -12.81
C MET A 542 -19.43 1.79 -13.05
N LEU A 543 -19.21 2.38 -14.23
CA LEU A 543 -19.74 3.70 -14.62
C LEU A 543 -21.24 3.66 -14.95
N ASN A 544 -21.81 2.51 -15.27
CA ASN A 544 -23.27 2.36 -15.36
C ASN A 544 -23.93 2.43 -13.98
N THR A 545 -23.22 2.05 -12.91
CA THR A 545 -23.71 2.12 -11.54
C THR A 545 -23.46 3.49 -10.91
N ILE A 546 -22.25 4.05 -11.05
CA ILE A 546 -21.90 5.39 -10.58
C ILE A 546 -21.01 6.09 -11.63
N LYS A 547 -21.57 7.11 -12.30
CA LYS A 547 -20.92 7.76 -13.45
C LYS A 547 -19.79 8.71 -13.05
N GLU A 548 -19.98 9.43 -11.96
CA GLU A 548 -19.07 10.46 -11.47
C GLU A 548 -19.08 10.46 -9.93
N PRO A 549 -18.02 10.95 -9.27
CA PRO A 549 -18.03 11.16 -7.84
C PRO A 549 -19.20 12.05 -7.41
N ARG A 550 -19.79 11.75 -6.27
CA ARG A 550 -20.84 12.58 -5.69
C ARG A 550 -20.30 13.98 -5.39
N LYS A 551 -21.15 14.99 -5.62
CA LYS A 551 -20.78 16.40 -5.40
C LYS A 551 -20.64 16.76 -3.93
N GLU A 552 -21.33 16.04 -3.05
CA GLU A 552 -21.32 16.25 -1.61
C GLU A 552 -20.93 14.95 -0.90
N VAL A 553 -20.18 15.09 0.18
CA VAL A 553 -19.88 13.98 1.08
C VAL A 553 -21.15 13.51 1.78
N SER A 554 -21.15 12.26 2.27
CA SER A 554 -22.27 11.68 3.03
C SER A 554 -22.69 12.60 4.18
N LYS A 555 -23.99 12.58 4.50
CA LYS A 555 -24.49 13.30 5.69
C LYS A 555 -23.86 12.85 7.02
N TYR A 556 -23.27 11.67 7.03
CA TYR A 556 -22.55 11.11 8.18
C TYR A 556 -21.05 11.42 8.16
N ALA A 557 -20.53 11.84 7.01
CA ALA A 557 -19.13 12.28 6.90
C ALA A 557 -18.96 13.70 7.49
N PRO A 558 -17.81 14.00 8.09
CA PRO A 558 -17.52 15.35 8.50
C PRO A 558 -17.49 16.29 7.30
N LYS A 559 -18.15 17.44 7.41
CA LYS A 559 -18.02 18.56 6.47
C LYS A 559 -16.85 19.43 6.88
N THR A 560 -16.29 20.18 5.96
CA THR A 560 -15.12 21.03 6.21
C THR A 560 -15.41 22.50 5.98
N LEU A 561 -14.70 23.36 6.71
CA LEU A 561 -14.58 24.79 6.43
C LEU A 561 -13.12 25.19 6.59
N THR A 562 -12.52 25.69 5.51
CA THR A 562 -11.13 26.14 5.52
C THR A 562 -11.05 27.65 5.37
N PHE A 563 -10.17 28.31 6.12
CA PHE A 563 -9.85 29.73 5.98
C PHE A 563 -8.44 30.01 6.51
N MET A 564 -7.88 31.16 6.10
CA MET A 564 -6.55 31.59 6.53
C MET A 564 -6.66 32.59 7.67
N VAL A 565 -5.72 32.49 8.59
CA VAL A 565 -5.44 33.51 9.63
C VAL A 565 -3.97 33.93 9.53
N ASP A 566 -3.60 35.01 10.22
CA ASP A 566 -2.20 35.40 10.35
C ASP A 566 -1.42 34.26 11.07
N PRO A 567 -0.33 33.74 10.49
CA PRO A 567 0.48 32.66 11.10
C PRO A 567 0.94 32.98 12.52
N GLU A 568 1.24 34.27 12.82
CA GLU A 568 1.64 34.72 14.16
C GLU A 568 0.51 34.53 15.20
N LYS A 569 -0.75 34.45 14.75
CA LYS A 569 -1.95 34.30 15.57
C LYS A 569 -2.31 32.86 15.92
N ILE A 570 -1.69 31.88 15.28
CA ILE A 570 -1.92 30.46 15.58
C ILE A 570 -1.69 30.17 17.08
N LYS A 571 -0.67 30.79 17.67
CA LYS A 571 -0.38 30.66 19.12
C LYS A 571 -1.51 31.17 20.01
N ASP A 572 -2.20 32.23 19.57
CA ASP A 572 -3.33 32.78 20.29
C ASP A 572 -4.55 31.87 20.23
N ILE A 573 -4.76 31.19 19.08
CA ILE A 573 -5.82 30.20 18.90
C ILE A 573 -5.57 28.96 19.77
N ILE A 574 -4.33 28.49 19.80
CA ILE A 574 -3.96 27.34 20.64
C ILE A 574 -4.09 27.68 22.11
N GLY A 575 -3.57 28.86 22.51
CA GLY A 575 -3.51 29.33 23.89
C GLY A 575 -2.47 28.58 24.73
N LYS A 576 -2.34 28.97 26.01
CA LYS A 576 -1.35 28.38 26.91
C LYS A 576 -1.70 26.94 27.20
N GLY A 577 -0.82 25.99 26.73
CA GLY A 577 -1.04 24.55 26.91
C GLY A 577 -2.27 24.00 26.19
N GLY A 578 -2.79 24.70 25.18
CA GLY A 578 -3.99 24.28 24.44
C GLY A 578 -5.33 24.73 25.04
N ASP A 579 -5.32 25.56 26.09
CA ASP A 579 -6.54 25.91 26.82
C ASP A 579 -7.57 26.66 25.95
N THR A 580 -7.13 27.57 25.06
CA THR A 580 -8.04 28.34 24.21
C THR A 580 -8.77 27.49 23.21
N ILE A 581 -8.03 26.68 22.45
CA ILE A 581 -8.64 25.77 21.46
C ILE A 581 -9.52 24.71 22.10
N THR A 582 -9.11 24.15 23.25
CA THR A 582 -9.90 23.20 24.01
C THR A 582 -11.27 23.80 24.39
N LYS A 583 -11.26 25.05 24.89
CA LYS A 583 -12.49 25.74 25.25
C LYS A 583 -13.37 26.04 24.02
N ILE A 584 -12.78 26.46 22.93
CA ILE A 584 -13.51 26.69 21.66
C ILE A 584 -14.22 25.41 21.22
N ILE A 585 -13.52 24.28 21.20
CA ILE A 585 -14.07 22.98 20.82
C ILE A 585 -15.23 22.58 21.74
N GLN A 586 -15.06 22.68 23.04
CA GLN A 586 -16.09 22.35 24.03
C GLN A 586 -17.33 23.25 23.89
N ASP A 587 -17.14 24.57 23.84
CA ASP A 587 -18.23 25.55 23.78
C ASP A 587 -18.99 25.49 22.43
N ALA A 588 -18.28 25.22 21.34
CA ALA A 588 -18.90 25.13 20.02
C ALA A 588 -19.73 23.86 19.87
N SER A 589 -19.20 22.72 20.29
CA SER A 589 -19.84 21.40 20.17
C SER A 589 -20.81 21.09 21.32
N GLY A 590 -20.73 21.82 22.44
CA GLY A 590 -21.54 21.52 23.65
C GLY A 590 -21.07 20.24 24.37
N VAL A 591 -19.82 19.85 24.22
CA VAL A 591 -19.23 18.65 24.84
C VAL A 591 -18.31 19.01 26.03
N ILE A 592 -18.09 18.05 26.92
CA ILE A 592 -17.20 18.24 28.08
C ILE A 592 -15.73 17.91 27.74
N SER A 593 -15.52 16.99 26.81
CA SER A 593 -14.19 16.52 26.43
C SER A 593 -13.94 16.72 24.94
N VAL A 594 -12.74 17.16 24.58
CA VAL A 594 -12.29 17.25 23.17
C VAL A 594 -12.16 15.88 22.51
N ASN A 595 -12.12 14.80 23.29
CA ASN A 595 -12.10 13.40 22.81
C ASN A 595 -13.52 12.83 22.64
N ASP A 596 -14.60 13.61 22.85
CA ASP A 596 -15.96 13.17 22.58
C ASP A 596 -16.14 12.95 21.06
N ILE A 597 -16.91 11.94 20.69
CA ILE A 597 -17.20 11.63 19.28
C ILE A 597 -17.92 12.76 18.55
N ASN A 598 -18.64 13.61 19.29
CA ASN A 598 -19.35 14.79 18.77
C ASN A 598 -18.53 16.08 18.88
N ALA A 599 -17.28 16.02 19.30
CA ALA A 599 -16.41 17.18 19.35
C ALA A 599 -16.04 17.64 17.93
N VAL A 600 -16.11 18.95 17.69
CA VAL A 600 -15.57 19.54 16.45
C VAL A 600 -14.06 19.32 16.40
N LYS A 601 -13.53 18.92 15.25
CA LYS A 601 -12.10 18.80 15.03
C LYS A 601 -11.58 20.05 14.34
N VAL A 602 -10.41 20.54 14.75
CA VAL A 602 -9.77 21.73 14.22
C VAL A 602 -8.30 21.41 13.99
N ASP A 603 -7.90 21.47 12.73
CA ASP A 603 -6.49 21.40 12.33
C ASP A 603 -5.96 22.81 12.09
N LEU A 604 -4.77 23.09 12.59
CA LEU A 604 -4.07 24.36 12.53
C LEU A 604 -2.69 24.12 11.92
N GLU A 605 -2.43 24.72 10.77
CA GLU A 605 -1.15 24.63 10.08
C GLU A 605 -0.27 25.86 10.38
N ASP A 606 1.04 25.69 10.35
CA ASP A 606 2.00 26.73 10.69
C ASP A 606 1.95 27.94 9.74
N ASP A 607 1.45 27.76 8.52
CA ASP A 607 1.24 28.81 7.52
C ASP A 607 0.00 29.68 7.79
N GLY A 608 -0.79 29.35 8.80
CA GLY A 608 -2.02 30.04 9.16
C GLY A 608 -3.31 29.43 8.62
N LYS A 609 -3.25 28.28 7.96
CA LYS A 609 -4.43 27.56 7.47
C LYS A 609 -5.17 26.91 8.63
N VAL A 610 -6.48 27.15 8.70
CA VAL A 610 -7.40 26.59 9.70
C VAL A 610 -8.42 25.74 9.00
N ILE A 611 -8.54 24.46 9.40
CA ILE A 611 -9.53 23.54 8.86
C ILE A 611 -10.40 23.04 10.00
N ILE A 612 -11.71 23.17 9.84
CA ILE A 612 -12.72 22.77 10.85
C ILE A 612 -13.54 21.63 10.27
N TYR A 613 -13.72 20.55 11.03
CA TYR A 613 -14.48 19.37 10.62
C TYR A 613 -15.59 19.06 11.62
N HIS A 614 -16.82 18.93 11.13
CA HIS A 614 -17.95 18.41 11.89
C HIS A 614 -19.10 17.99 10.97
N THR A 615 -19.96 17.07 11.41
CA THR A 615 -21.14 16.66 10.64
C THR A 615 -22.22 17.74 10.57
N ASP A 616 -22.30 18.58 11.59
CA ASP A 616 -23.23 19.70 11.70
C ASP A 616 -22.58 21.03 11.29
N LYS A 617 -23.17 21.67 10.28
CA LYS A 617 -22.70 22.93 9.73
C LYS A 617 -22.79 24.10 10.72
N GLU A 618 -23.80 24.11 11.61
CA GLU A 618 -23.94 25.18 12.61
C GLU A 618 -22.77 25.17 13.62
N VAL A 619 -22.31 23.97 13.99
CA VAL A 619 -21.14 23.81 14.87
C VAL A 619 -19.88 24.32 14.17
N ILE A 620 -19.69 24.04 12.88
CA ILE A 620 -18.56 24.53 12.08
C ILE A 620 -18.57 26.07 12.04
N GLU A 621 -19.71 26.70 11.71
CA GLU A 621 -19.84 28.13 11.60
C GLU A 621 -19.59 28.83 12.96
N LYS A 622 -20.12 28.24 14.04
CA LYS A 622 -19.87 28.72 15.41
C LYS A 622 -18.40 28.65 15.78
N THR A 623 -17.73 27.53 15.49
CA THR A 623 -16.29 27.33 15.74
C THR A 623 -15.47 28.37 14.96
N ALA A 624 -15.76 28.51 13.67
CA ALA A 624 -15.06 29.48 12.81
C ALA A 624 -15.21 30.92 13.32
N LYS A 625 -16.41 31.25 13.77
CA LYS A 625 -16.65 32.58 14.39
C LYS A 625 -15.82 32.77 15.65
N MET A 626 -15.81 31.78 16.56
CA MET A 626 -15.04 31.83 17.80
C MET A 626 -13.53 32.00 17.53
N ILE A 627 -12.99 31.21 16.55
CA ILE A 627 -11.58 31.32 16.16
C ILE A 627 -11.29 32.75 15.59
N LYS A 628 -12.14 33.23 14.67
CA LYS A 628 -11.99 34.58 14.10
C LYS A 628 -12.08 35.69 15.17
N ASP A 629 -12.92 35.49 16.18
CA ASP A 629 -13.01 36.44 17.29
C ASP A 629 -11.71 36.49 18.14
N VAL A 630 -11.02 35.37 18.31
CA VAL A 630 -9.73 35.28 19.03
C VAL A 630 -8.62 36.04 18.28
N VAL A 631 -8.57 35.88 16.95
CA VAL A 631 -7.50 36.47 16.11
C VAL A 631 -7.84 37.87 15.59
N ARG A 632 -9.03 38.36 15.94
CA ARG A 632 -9.52 39.67 15.48
C ARG A 632 -8.58 40.78 15.87
N VAL A 633 -8.16 41.59 14.89
CA VAL A 633 -7.33 42.80 15.10
C VAL A 633 -8.17 44.03 14.76
N PRO A 634 -8.06 45.11 15.53
CA PRO A 634 -8.72 46.34 15.16
C PRO A 634 -8.13 46.93 13.88
N GLU A 635 -9.00 47.23 12.92
CA GLU A 635 -8.60 47.84 11.66
C GLU A 635 -8.42 49.35 11.78
N GLU A 636 -7.31 49.84 11.26
CA GLU A 636 -7.04 51.28 11.26
C GLU A 636 -8.12 52.05 10.48
N GLY A 637 -8.61 53.13 11.07
CA GLY A 637 -9.65 53.94 10.45
C GLY A 637 -11.09 53.53 10.77
N VAL A 638 -11.31 52.30 11.29
CA VAL A 638 -12.64 51.83 11.68
C VAL A 638 -13.05 52.34 13.05
N ILE A 639 -14.37 52.61 13.21
CA ILE A 639 -14.97 53.07 14.44
C ILE A 639 -15.53 51.87 15.21
N TYR A 640 -15.14 51.79 16.49
CA TYR A 640 -15.57 50.76 17.43
C TYR A 640 -16.29 51.35 18.62
N LYS A 641 -17.18 50.58 19.22
CA LYS A 641 -17.75 50.86 20.52
C LYS A 641 -17.04 50.00 21.54
N GLY A 642 -16.40 50.59 22.53
CA GLY A 642 -15.68 49.88 23.57
C GLY A 642 -16.06 50.35 24.96
N LYS A 643 -15.52 49.73 26.00
CA LYS A 643 -15.74 50.06 27.41
C LYS A 643 -14.44 50.55 28.04
N VAL A 644 -14.51 51.66 28.79
CA VAL A 644 -13.37 52.16 29.54
C VAL A 644 -13.03 51.21 30.67
N VAL A 645 -11.86 50.57 30.63
CA VAL A 645 -11.40 49.60 31.63
C VAL A 645 -10.38 50.19 32.62
N LYS A 646 -9.69 51.28 32.23
CA LYS A 646 -8.71 51.93 33.09
C LYS A 646 -8.58 53.41 32.72
N VAL A 647 -8.46 54.26 33.73
CA VAL A 647 -8.19 55.69 33.57
C VAL A 647 -6.84 56.04 34.20
N ILE A 648 -6.01 56.82 33.48
CA ILE A 648 -4.71 57.33 33.90
C ILE A 648 -4.64 58.84 33.60
N ASP A 649 -3.70 59.58 34.17
CA ASP A 649 -3.57 61.04 33.98
C ASP A 649 -3.38 61.43 32.50
N SER A 650 -2.76 60.55 31.67
CA SER A 650 -2.47 60.84 30.28
C SER A 650 -3.53 60.30 29.29
N GLY A 651 -4.63 59.61 29.78
CA GLY A 651 -5.65 59.06 28.92
C GLY A 651 -6.46 57.94 29.59
N CYS A 652 -7.22 57.22 28.79
CA CYS A 652 -7.93 56.02 29.26
C CYS A 652 -7.68 54.85 28.33
N PHE A 653 -7.80 53.63 28.88
CA PHE A 653 -7.80 52.38 28.09
C PHE A 653 -9.23 52.00 27.82
N VAL A 654 -9.54 51.78 26.57
CA VAL A 654 -10.85 51.34 26.08
C VAL A 654 -10.71 49.95 25.54
N GLU A 655 -11.40 49.00 26.16
CA GLU A 655 -11.50 47.61 25.69
C GLU A 655 -12.55 47.54 24.59
N LEU A 656 -12.12 47.16 23.38
CA LEU A 656 -12.98 47.00 22.22
C LEU A 656 -13.75 45.68 22.28
N TRP A 657 -13.08 44.62 22.75
CA TRP A 657 -13.63 43.30 23.11
C TRP A 657 -12.68 42.65 24.12
N PRO A 658 -13.08 41.59 24.82
CA PRO A 658 -12.26 40.94 25.84
C PRO A 658 -10.82 40.65 25.37
N GLY A 659 -9.83 41.19 26.05
CA GLY A 659 -8.41 41.05 25.74
C GLY A 659 -7.85 42.03 24.71
N CYS A 660 -8.65 42.91 24.13
CA CYS A 660 -8.20 43.94 23.19
C CYS A 660 -8.51 45.34 23.72
N ASP A 661 -7.54 45.95 24.40
CA ASP A 661 -7.62 47.30 24.88
C ASP A 661 -6.63 48.24 24.19
N GLY A 662 -7.07 49.47 23.96
CA GLY A 662 -6.28 50.49 23.33
C GLY A 662 -6.28 51.79 24.15
N LEU A 663 -5.19 52.55 24.00
CA LEU A 663 -5.03 53.84 24.69
C LEU A 663 -5.74 54.92 23.90
N VAL A 664 -6.66 55.63 24.53
CA VAL A 664 -7.15 56.95 24.10
C VAL A 664 -6.39 58.00 24.90
N HIS A 665 -5.39 58.63 24.26
CA HIS A 665 -4.61 59.69 24.90
C HIS A 665 -5.51 60.92 25.22
N ILE A 666 -5.20 61.65 26.24
CA ILE A 666 -5.98 62.84 26.68
C ILE A 666 -6.26 63.82 25.54
N SER A 667 -5.33 63.99 24.60
CA SER A 667 -5.50 64.85 23.40
C SER A 667 -6.47 64.25 22.35
N GLU A 668 -6.80 63.02 22.46
CA GLU A 668 -7.68 62.30 21.56
C GLU A 668 -9.06 61.99 22.18
N LEU A 669 -9.34 62.47 23.39
CA LEU A 669 -10.62 62.26 24.07
C LEU A 669 -11.72 63.16 23.54
N ASP A 670 -11.41 64.46 23.19
CA ASP A 670 -12.42 65.40 22.69
C ASP A 670 -11.82 66.40 21.69
N VAL A 671 -12.69 67.07 20.93
CA VAL A 671 -12.35 68.14 20.00
C VAL A 671 -11.85 69.31 20.75
N LYS A 672 -12.40 69.62 21.98
CA LYS A 672 -11.98 70.64 22.89
C LYS A 672 -10.85 70.16 23.79
N ARG A 673 -10.03 71.06 24.31
CA ARG A 673 -8.96 70.71 25.24
C ARG A 673 -9.55 70.14 26.53
N VAL A 674 -9.15 68.91 26.88
CA VAL A 674 -9.56 68.16 28.10
C VAL A 674 -8.50 68.49 29.18
N GLU A 675 -8.93 68.99 30.38
CA GLU A 675 -8.03 69.26 31.49
C GLU A 675 -7.79 68.03 32.36
N LYS A 676 -8.83 67.22 32.58
CA LYS A 676 -8.73 65.97 33.32
C LYS A 676 -9.46 64.87 32.54
N VAL A 677 -8.87 63.68 32.46
CA VAL A 677 -9.46 62.48 31.77
C VAL A 677 -10.82 62.13 32.34
N THR A 678 -10.98 62.24 33.66
CA THR A 678 -12.22 61.95 34.40
C THR A 678 -13.40 62.87 34.06
N ASP A 679 -13.16 64.00 33.40
CA ASP A 679 -14.24 64.87 32.92
C ASP A 679 -14.99 64.30 31.71
N ILE A 680 -14.38 63.32 31.01
CA ILE A 680 -14.89 62.74 29.77
C ILE A 680 -15.07 61.28 29.91
N ALA A 681 -14.21 60.53 30.69
CA ALA A 681 -14.19 59.09 30.75
C ALA A 681 -13.97 58.55 32.17
N ASN A 682 -14.88 57.73 32.64
CA ASN A 682 -14.78 56.99 33.90
C ASN A 682 -14.75 55.50 33.63
N VAL A 683 -14.14 54.72 34.52
CA VAL A 683 -14.12 53.25 34.40
C VAL A 683 -15.54 52.72 34.36
N GLY A 684 -15.85 51.91 33.33
CA GLY A 684 -17.16 51.35 33.07
C GLY A 684 -17.98 52.10 32.01
N ASP A 685 -17.57 53.31 31.59
CA ASP A 685 -18.27 54.08 30.56
C ASP A 685 -18.13 53.40 29.18
N GLU A 686 -19.19 53.45 28.38
CA GLU A 686 -19.13 53.08 26.95
C GLU A 686 -18.59 54.26 26.14
N MET A 687 -17.62 53.99 25.25
CA MET A 687 -17.00 55.01 24.44
C MET A 687 -16.92 54.57 22.98
N ILE A 688 -17.30 55.45 22.06
CA ILE A 688 -17.08 55.26 20.62
C ILE A 688 -15.70 55.82 20.28
N VAL A 689 -14.87 54.99 19.68
CA VAL A 689 -13.49 55.28 19.34
C VAL A 689 -13.13 54.86 17.94
N LYS A 690 -12.30 55.61 17.27
CA LYS A 690 -11.72 55.27 15.98
C LYS A 690 -10.34 54.66 16.20
N CYS A 691 -10.06 53.54 15.56
CA CYS A 691 -8.74 52.93 15.58
C CYS A 691 -7.75 53.78 14.77
N LEU A 692 -6.62 54.12 15.38
CA LEU A 692 -5.52 54.88 14.75
C LEU A 692 -4.32 53.96 14.40
N GLY A 693 -4.48 52.66 14.56
CA GLY A 693 -3.40 51.68 14.35
C GLY A 693 -2.50 51.50 15.60
N TYR A 694 -1.39 50.82 15.41
CA TYR A 694 -0.45 50.49 16.48
C TYR A 694 0.75 51.42 16.50
N ASP A 695 1.23 51.79 17.69
CA ASP A 695 2.45 52.56 17.84
C ASP A 695 3.72 51.70 17.59
N LYS A 696 4.89 52.36 17.55
CA LYS A 696 6.19 51.67 17.37
C LYS A 696 6.53 50.63 18.46
N ARG A 697 5.76 50.60 19.53
CA ARG A 697 5.91 49.67 20.66
C ARG A 697 4.80 48.60 20.66
N GLY A 698 4.01 48.51 19.58
CA GLY A 698 2.93 47.53 19.43
C GLY A 698 1.69 47.81 20.27
N ARG A 699 1.47 49.06 20.77
CA ARG A 699 0.29 49.44 21.56
C ARG A 699 -0.78 50.01 20.65
N LEU A 700 -2.03 49.56 20.81
CA LEU A 700 -3.19 50.02 20.07
C LEU A 700 -3.51 51.46 20.47
N ASN A 701 -3.59 52.38 19.53
CA ASN A 701 -4.01 53.76 19.70
C ASN A 701 -5.43 53.96 19.20
N LEU A 702 -6.21 54.59 20.02
CA LEU A 702 -7.62 54.88 19.76
C LEU A 702 -7.87 56.39 19.89
N SER A 703 -8.85 56.91 19.16
CA SER A 703 -9.28 58.33 19.24
C SER A 703 -10.80 58.44 19.31
N ARG A 704 -11.33 58.93 20.41
CA ARG A 704 -12.71 59.33 20.50
C ARG A 704 -12.97 60.62 19.66
N LYS A 705 -12.04 61.53 19.67
CA LYS A 705 -12.08 62.76 18.88
C LYS A 705 -12.26 62.53 17.39
N ALA A 706 -11.58 61.52 16.82
CA ALA A 706 -11.69 61.17 15.41
C ALA A 706 -12.98 60.36 15.10
N ALA A 707 -13.62 59.78 16.10
CA ALA A 707 -14.89 59.08 15.98
C ALA A 707 -16.12 59.99 16.03
N ILE A 708 -16.02 61.14 16.65
CA ILE A 708 -17.11 62.11 16.81
C ILE A 708 -17.03 63.30 15.83
N LYS A 709 -15.94 63.42 15.05
CA LYS A 709 -15.84 64.31 13.91
C LYS A 709 -16.57 63.73 12.69
#